data_7e21c6a61c15ba48a2c13d80f7c3a631
#
_entry.id   7e21c6a61c15ba48a2c13d80f7c3a631
#
_cell.length_a   1.000
_cell.length_b   1.000
_cell.length_c   1.000
_cell.angle_alpha   90.00
_cell.angle_beta   90.00
_cell.angle_gamma   90.00
#
_symmetry.space_group_name_H-M   'P 1'
#
loop_
_entity.id
_entity.type
_entity.pdbx_description
1 polymer ?
#
loop_
_entity_poly.entity_id
_entity_poly.type
_entity_poly.pdbx_seq_one_letter_code
_entity_poly.pdbx_strand_id
1 'polypeptide(L)'
;MEQFLTFGIVGLSTAAIYAVIGSGLVLTYTTTGVFNFAHGAAGMLSAFTYWQFTGGWGWPAPVALAVVLLVLAPAFGLFVEKVILRPVQALGEAERLVMTVALLSGLIATARWIWDPNVPRPLPTFFADRTPLHIGSAVVTWHQALTMTVAVLVAVVLRILLYRTRPGAEMRATVDDRSLVGLTGAHPVRANKIAWILGTQLAALGGILIAPTVTLDAAQLSLLIVSAYTAAIFGRLRSVPLTFVGAIVVGCMESYLTGYLPQNDYLPGLRLAAPALLLFVALLVFPHRRLRGRDRKLRSVPVPTARGTAAFAASVVAFGVVLASVLGEGDLITYGAIFSLGVVALSYVPLAGYAGQISLCQLSMAGIGAVVWGHLGAHGELWALGAAIAVSAIAGALVALPALRLSGVYLALGTAAFAVVLDRWIFTLPSFHLFGLRIALFDQGSVDVAGPRLFGLRLDDGARLMVFAAVCLALASLVVAAVRRGRFGRRLIALRDSETAYATLGGSLLTAKVAVFALSSGIAGLGGALYGMQQRSITADQFNLVAGLPIFLVAVVGGLGTVGNGLFAGTAFIGPTNALIAVAPWSQNLVALLPGLAGIGLGHNPDGIVARFRRQWEPLGRDRIALPALLCVLTLLWILRLSDLIDNWTFLACSLAAAIALRIWSTARQTAPAEPEIPVEWWGLRRSWRPEDREVLARGLAAD
;
A
#
# COMPACT_ATOMS: atom_id res chain seq x y z
N MET A 1 16.03 -28.27 -30.50
CA MET A 1 16.20 -29.09 -29.29
C MET A 1 17.13 -28.41 -28.28
N GLU A 2 18.29 -27.92 -28.70
CA GLU A 2 19.27 -27.24 -27.82
C GLU A 2 18.70 -26.01 -27.11
N GLN A 3 18.09 -25.10 -27.84
CA GLN A 3 17.44 -23.91 -27.23
C GLN A 3 16.37 -24.30 -26.20
N PHE A 4 15.57 -25.32 -26.49
CA PHE A 4 14.54 -25.78 -25.56
C PHE A 4 15.15 -26.30 -24.28
N LEU A 5 16.23 -27.09 -24.33
CA LEU A 5 16.93 -27.58 -23.15
C LEU A 5 17.59 -26.44 -22.37
N THR A 6 18.22 -25.49 -23.04
CA THR A 6 18.88 -24.34 -22.41
C THR A 6 17.86 -23.48 -21.66
N PHE A 7 16.75 -23.09 -22.31
CA PHE A 7 15.70 -22.31 -21.62
C PHE A 7 14.99 -23.12 -20.54
N GLY A 8 14.86 -24.44 -20.69
CA GLY A 8 14.35 -25.33 -19.67
C GLY A 8 15.22 -25.31 -18.40
N ILE A 9 16.54 -25.41 -18.54
CA ILE A 9 17.48 -25.37 -17.41
C ILE A 9 17.48 -24.00 -16.71
N VAL A 10 17.52 -22.92 -17.49
CA VAL A 10 17.40 -21.56 -16.96
C VAL A 10 16.08 -21.39 -16.20
N GLY A 11 14.97 -21.84 -16.79
CA GLY A 11 13.65 -21.80 -16.18
C GLY A 11 13.57 -22.63 -14.90
N LEU A 12 14.16 -23.81 -14.85
CA LEU A 12 14.23 -24.63 -13.63
C LEU A 12 15.09 -24.00 -12.54
N SER A 13 16.19 -23.33 -12.88
CA SER A 13 17.00 -22.60 -11.92
C SER A 13 16.23 -21.41 -11.32
N THR A 14 15.53 -20.64 -12.13
CA THR A 14 14.67 -19.54 -11.66
C THR A 14 13.51 -20.07 -10.83
N ALA A 15 12.88 -21.16 -11.29
CA ALA A 15 11.83 -21.86 -10.54
C ALA A 15 12.30 -22.32 -9.15
N ALA A 16 13.54 -22.80 -9.05
CA ALA A 16 14.13 -23.21 -7.79
C ALA A 16 14.17 -22.07 -6.76
N ILE A 17 14.53 -20.86 -7.20
CA ILE A 17 14.53 -19.66 -6.33
C ILE A 17 13.09 -19.32 -5.91
N TYR A 18 12.15 -19.28 -6.85
CA TYR A 18 10.75 -18.99 -6.54
C TYR A 18 10.11 -20.03 -5.61
N ALA A 19 10.51 -21.30 -5.74
CA ALA A 19 10.08 -22.36 -4.84
C ALA A 19 10.58 -22.14 -3.41
N VAL A 20 11.84 -21.75 -3.23
CA VAL A 20 12.42 -21.46 -1.91
C VAL A 20 11.70 -20.28 -1.26
N ILE A 21 11.56 -19.14 -1.97
CA ILE A 21 10.87 -17.95 -1.47
C ILE A 21 9.38 -18.27 -1.18
N GLY A 22 8.69 -18.90 -2.13
CA GLY A 22 7.28 -19.25 -2.01
C GLY A 22 7.00 -20.25 -0.88
N SER A 23 7.91 -21.18 -0.62
CA SER A 23 7.76 -22.10 0.51
C SER A 23 7.84 -21.41 1.86
N GLY A 24 8.72 -20.40 2.00
CA GLY A 24 8.79 -19.54 3.19
C GLY A 24 7.50 -18.76 3.42
N LEU A 25 6.91 -18.21 2.36
CA LEU A 25 5.63 -17.54 2.42
C LEU A 25 4.49 -18.50 2.83
N VAL A 26 4.41 -19.67 2.21
CA VAL A 26 3.40 -20.70 2.55
C VAL A 26 3.54 -21.11 4.00
N LEU A 27 4.76 -21.33 4.49
CA LEU A 27 5.02 -21.71 5.88
C LEU A 27 4.52 -20.66 6.88
N THR A 28 4.84 -19.38 6.65
CA THR A 28 4.38 -18.28 7.51
C THR A 28 2.86 -18.10 7.44
N TYR A 29 2.27 -18.15 6.24
CA TYR A 29 0.83 -18.01 6.07
C TYR A 29 0.04 -19.15 6.69
N THR A 30 0.45 -20.41 6.46
CA THR A 30 -0.23 -21.59 7.02
C THR A 30 -0.17 -21.64 8.55
N THR A 31 0.86 -21.07 9.17
CA THR A 31 0.99 -21.11 10.64
C THR A 31 0.29 -19.93 11.32
N THR A 32 0.32 -18.73 10.69
CA THR A 32 -0.14 -17.50 11.35
C THR A 32 -1.43 -16.94 10.77
N GLY A 33 -1.82 -17.35 9.56
CA GLY A 33 -2.92 -16.75 8.80
C GLY A 33 -2.63 -15.32 8.34
N VAL A 34 -1.38 -14.89 8.41
CA VAL A 34 -0.95 -13.55 7.97
C VAL A 34 -0.21 -13.67 6.65
N PHE A 35 -0.73 -13.00 5.63
CA PHE A 35 -0.05 -12.89 4.35
C PHE A 35 1.04 -11.82 4.44
N ASN A 36 2.30 -12.21 4.22
CA ASN A 36 3.44 -11.34 4.38
C ASN A 36 3.85 -10.68 3.06
N PHE A 37 3.36 -9.46 2.80
CA PHE A 37 3.78 -8.66 1.64
C PHE A 37 5.26 -8.24 1.71
N ALA A 38 5.82 -8.14 2.91
CA ALA A 38 7.23 -7.78 3.11
C ALA A 38 8.21 -8.94 2.93
N HIS A 39 7.74 -10.13 2.57
CA HIS A 39 8.60 -11.32 2.47
C HIS A 39 9.73 -11.12 1.43
N GLY A 40 9.43 -10.52 0.26
CA GLY A 40 10.43 -10.18 -0.75
C GLY A 40 11.39 -9.08 -0.29
N ALA A 41 10.89 -8.09 0.43
CA ALA A 41 11.76 -7.04 0.99
C ALA A 41 12.72 -7.58 2.07
N ALA A 42 12.33 -8.62 2.81
CA ALA A 42 13.26 -9.31 3.72
C ALA A 42 14.36 -10.03 2.93
N GLY A 43 14.03 -10.67 1.80
CA GLY A 43 15.02 -11.25 0.88
C GLY A 43 15.93 -10.20 0.27
N MET A 44 15.36 -9.09 -0.21
CA MET A 44 16.10 -7.95 -0.74
C MET A 44 17.08 -7.40 0.29
N LEU A 45 16.63 -7.09 1.51
CA LEU A 45 17.51 -6.57 2.57
C LEU A 45 18.66 -7.54 2.88
N SER A 46 18.38 -8.84 2.88
CA SER A 46 19.39 -9.89 3.10
C SER A 46 20.41 -9.94 1.96
N ALA A 47 19.99 -9.75 0.71
CA ALA A 47 20.87 -9.67 -0.46
C ALA A 47 21.79 -8.44 -0.40
N PHE A 48 21.23 -7.27 -0.05
CA PHE A 48 22.05 -6.05 0.16
C PHE A 48 23.03 -6.20 1.31
N THR A 49 22.62 -6.80 2.42
CA THR A 49 23.50 -7.04 3.56
C THR A 49 24.61 -8.04 3.23
N TYR A 50 24.28 -9.10 2.47
CA TYR A 50 25.27 -10.05 1.97
C TYR A 50 26.29 -9.36 1.04
N TRP A 51 25.82 -8.49 0.12
CA TRP A 51 26.70 -7.69 -0.72
C TRP A 51 27.59 -6.76 0.11
N GLN A 52 27.05 -6.12 1.16
CA GLN A 52 27.81 -5.24 2.03
C GLN A 52 28.95 -5.97 2.72
N PHE A 53 28.73 -7.21 3.17
CA PHE A 53 29.76 -8.01 3.81
C PHE A 53 30.81 -8.48 2.81
N THR A 54 30.41 -8.93 1.62
CA THR A 54 31.34 -9.48 0.63
C THR A 54 31.99 -8.40 -0.23
N GLY A 55 31.20 -7.58 -0.90
CA GLY A 55 31.68 -6.53 -1.80
C GLY A 55 32.11 -5.25 -1.08
N GLY A 56 31.41 -4.86 0.00
CA GLY A 56 31.72 -3.65 0.75
C GLY A 56 32.85 -3.83 1.76
N TRP A 57 32.82 -4.90 2.57
CA TRP A 57 33.79 -5.14 3.65
C TRP A 57 34.80 -6.24 3.33
N GLY A 58 34.70 -6.91 2.18
CA GLY A 58 35.66 -7.91 1.74
C GLY A 58 35.64 -9.22 2.56
N TRP A 59 34.53 -9.54 3.26
CA TRP A 59 34.43 -10.78 4.01
C TRP A 59 34.37 -12.00 3.07
N PRO A 60 34.91 -13.14 3.51
CA PRO A 60 34.74 -14.39 2.77
C PRO A 60 33.27 -14.75 2.60
N ALA A 61 32.86 -15.08 1.37
CA ALA A 61 31.47 -15.39 1.03
C ALA A 61 30.80 -16.43 1.96
N PRO A 62 31.44 -17.54 2.37
CA PRO A 62 30.83 -18.48 3.31
C PRO A 62 30.53 -17.91 4.69
N VAL A 63 31.40 -17.01 5.20
CA VAL A 63 31.22 -16.35 6.50
C VAL A 63 30.06 -15.37 6.42
N ALA A 64 30.03 -14.52 5.37
CA ALA A 64 28.94 -13.59 5.12
C ALA A 64 27.59 -14.33 5.02
N LEU A 65 27.56 -15.42 4.27
CA LEU A 65 26.37 -16.26 4.11
C LEU A 65 25.91 -16.85 5.46
N ALA A 66 26.83 -17.40 6.24
CA ALA A 66 26.50 -17.94 7.56
C ALA A 66 25.92 -16.89 8.50
N VAL A 67 26.52 -15.70 8.56
CA VAL A 67 26.05 -14.59 9.42
C VAL A 67 24.65 -14.13 8.97
N VAL A 68 24.43 -13.92 7.68
CA VAL A 68 23.13 -13.47 7.17
C VAL A 68 22.05 -14.52 7.42
N LEU A 69 22.30 -15.80 7.11
CA LEU A 69 21.28 -16.85 7.20
C LEU A 69 21.07 -17.38 8.62
N LEU A 70 22.12 -17.48 9.45
CA LEU A 70 22.00 -18.09 10.77
C LEU A 70 21.81 -17.09 11.91
N VAL A 71 22.15 -15.81 11.70
CA VAL A 71 22.03 -14.78 12.73
C VAL A 71 21.04 -13.70 12.34
N LEU A 72 21.26 -13.00 11.22
CA LEU A 72 20.48 -11.81 10.88
C LEU A 72 19.05 -12.15 10.43
N ALA A 73 18.87 -13.11 9.54
CA ALA A 73 17.53 -13.49 9.08
C ALA A 73 16.65 -14.06 10.21
N PRO A 74 17.13 -14.98 11.09
CA PRO A 74 16.38 -15.40 12.27
C PRO A 74 16.05 -14.27 13.24
N ALA A 75 17.03 -13.38 13.52
CA ALA A 75 16.82 -12.23 14.40
C ALA A 75 15.76 -11.29 13.84
N PHE A 76 15.79 -11.00 12.53
CA PHE A 76 14.78 -10.22 11.85
C PHE A 76 13.40 -10.88 11.88
N GLY A 77 13.31 -12.19 11.66
CA GLY A 77 12.05 -12.95 11.76
C GLY A 77 11.44 -12.88 13.15
N LEU A 78 12.26 -13.02 14.20
CA LEU A 78 11.84 -12.86 15.59
C LEU A 78 11.39 -11.42 15.89
N PHE A 79 12.12 -10.43 15.39
CA PHE A 79 11.76 -9.01 15.52
C PHE A 79 10.38 -8.74 14.92
N VAL A 80 10.15 -9.16 13.68
CA VAL A 80 8.88 -8.96 12.99
C VAL A 80 7.74 -9.66 13.74
N GLU A 81 7.91 -10.90 14.17
CA GLU A 81 6.89 -11.62 14.93
C GLU A 81 6.58 -10.93 16.26
N LYS A 82 7.60 -10.61 17.06
CA LYS A 82 7.44 -10.12 18.42
C LYS A 82 6.97 -8.67 18.49
N VAL A 83 7.55 -7.80 17.64
CA VAL A 83 7.37 -6.33 17.72
C VAL A 83 6.25 -5.86 16.81
N ILE A 84 6.14 -6.42 15.59
CA ILE A 84 5.22 -5.92 14.58
C ILE A 84 3.91 -6.70 14.59
N LEU A 85 3.96 -8.04 14.53
CA LEU A 85 2.77 -8.84 14.28
C LEU A 85 2.03 -9.29 15.53
N ARG A 86 2.75 -9.59 16.60
CA ARG A 86 2.14 -10.04 17.85
C ARG A 86 1.15 -9.04 18.44
N PRO A 87 1.42 -7.72 18.47
CA PRO A 87 0.46 -6.71 18.96
C PRO A 87 -0.81 -6.64 18.12
N VAL A 88 -0.72 -6.96 16.82
CA VAL A 88 -1.83 -6.81 15.86
C VAL A 88 -2.56 -8.12 15.55
N GLN A 89 -2.22 -9.22 16.22
CA GLN A 89 -2.89 -10.52 16.02
C GLN A 89 -4.41 -10.49 16.32
N ALA A 90 -4.83 -9.59 17.22
CA ALA A 90 -6.25 -9.38 17.55
C ALA A 90 -7.00 -8.52 16.52
N LEU A 91 -6.28 -7.86 15.60
CA LEU A 91 -6.87 -7.02 14.56
C LEU A 91 -7.42 -7.85 13.40
N GLY A 92 -8.23 -7.21 12.57
CA GLY A 92 -8.80 -7.83 11.37
C GLY A 92 -7.76 -8.17 10.30
N GLU A 93 -8.19 -8.94 9.30
CA GLU A 93 -7.33 -9.35 8.18
C GLU A 93 -6.81 -8.13 7.39
N ALA A 94 -7.65 -7.10 7.22
CA ALA A 94 -7.30 -5.88 6.52
C ALA A 94 -6.18 -5.10 7.22
N GLU A 95 -6.27 -4.94 8.53
CA GLU A 95 -5.27 -4.24 9.32
C GLU A 95 -3.92 -4.99 9.33
N ARG A 96 -3.95 -6.32 9.41
CA ARG A 96 -2.75 -7.15 9.30
C ARG A 96 -2.08 -7.05 7.93
N LEU A 97 -2.88 -6.97 6.85
CA LEU A 97 -2.39 -6.74 5.50
C LEU A 97 -1.66 -5.38 5.42
N VAL A 98 -2.30 -4.31 5.90
CA VAL A 98 -1.70 -2.96 5.92
C VAL A 98 -0.36 -2.96 6.65
N MET A 99 -0.25 -3.68 7.78
CA MET A 99 1.01 -3.80 8.52
C MET A 99 2.13 -4.44 7.70
N THR A 100 1.84 -5.49 6.95
CA THR A 100 2.86 -6.13 6.11
C THR A 100 3.22 -5.30 4.88
N VAL A 101 2.29 -4.52 4.34
CA VAL A 101 2.55 -3.51 3.30
C VAL A 101 3.38 -2.35 3.86
N ALA A 102 3.10 -1.91 5.08
CA ALA A 102 3.90 -0.89 5.76
C ALA A 102 5.35 -1.36 6.00
N LEU A 103 5.51 -2.62 6.41
CA LEU A 103 6.83 -3.24 6.54
C LEU A 103 7.55 -3.32 5.19
N LEU A 104 6.87 -3.71 4.10
CA LEU A 104 7.42 -3.71 2.75
C LEU A 104 7.95 -2.33 2.36
N SER A 105 7.09 -1.29 2.46
CA SER A 105 7.47 0.09 2.13
C SER A 105 8.62 0.60 3.01
N GLY A 106 8.58 0.31 4.31
CA GLY A 106 9.64 0.69 5.25
C GLY A 106 10.97 0.02 4.95
N LEU A 107 10.98 -1.26 4.59
CA LEU A 107 12.21 -1.98 4.23
C LEU A 107 12.82 -1.47 2.91
N ILE A 108 12.00 -1.17 1.90
CA ILE A 108 12.48 -0.56 0.65
C ILE A 108 13.10 0.81 0.95
N ALA A 109 12.43 1.64 1.75
CA ALA A 109 12.95 2.95 2.14
C ALA A 109 14.24 2.82 2.97
N THR A 110 14.32 1.86 3.89
CA THR A 110 15.54 1.56 4.67
C THR A 110 16.70 1.17 3.76
N ALA A 111 16.46 0.32 2.77
CA ALA A 111 17.49 -0.08 1.83
C ALA A 111 18.00 1.11 1.01
N ARG A 112 17.10 1.97 0.52
CA ARG A 112 17.47 3.20 -0.21
C ARG A 112 18.17 4.24 0.67
N TRP A 113 17.90 4.24 1.97
CA TRP A 113 18.61 5.11 2.91
C TRP A 113 20.04 4.65 3.17
N ILE A 114 20.26 3.34 3.36
CA ILE A 114 21.57 2.78 3.67
C ILE A 114 22.45 2.71 2.41
N TRP A 115 21.84 2.32 1.29
CA TRP A 115 22.53 2.11 0.01
C TRP A 115 21.98 3.06 -1.06
N ASP A 116 22.82 3.99 -1.51
CA ASP A 116 22.44 4.93 -2.59
C ASP A 116 21.96 4.14 -3.83
N PRO A 117 20.74 4.35 -4.30
CA PRO A 117 20.17 3.62 -5.46
C PRO A 117 20.92 3.92 -6.77
N ASN A 118 21.64 5.04 -6.87
CA ASN A 118 22.37 5.44 -8.07
C ASN A 118 23.74 4.75 -8.22
N VAL A 119 24.20 4.05 -7.18
CA VAL A 119 25.48 3.33 -7.21
C VAL A 119 25.27 1.88 -7.61
N PRO A 120 25.76 1.41 -8.76
CA PRO A 120 25.66 0.01 -9.16
C PRO A 120 26.40 -0.92 -8.19
N ARG A 121 25.77 -2.01 -7.81
CA ARG A 121 26.33 -3.01 -6.89
C ARG A 121 26.27 -4.40 -7.55
N PRO A 122 27.26 -4.72 -8.39
CA PRO A 122 27.30 -6.05 -9.00
C PRO A 122 27.59 -7.11 -7.93
N LEU A 123 26.89 -8.22 -8.01
CA LEU A 123 27.14 -9.40 -7.18
C LEU A 123 27.61 -10.54 -8.12
N PRO A 124 28.80 -11.10 -7.93
CA PRO A 124 29.27 -12.21 -8.76
C PRO A 124 28.42 -13.46 -8.50
N THR A 125 28.23 -14.26 -9.53
CA THR A 125 27.58 -15.58 -9.40
C THR A 125 28.46 -16.52 -8.59
N PHE A 126 27.84 -17.40 -7.82
CA PHE A 126 28.59 -18.41 -7.04
C PHE A 126 29.39 -19.30 -7.97
N PHE A 127 30.67 -19.49 -7.67
CA PHE A 127 31.62 -20.28 -8.48
C PHE A 127 31.80 -19.77 -9.91
N ALA A 128 31.83 -18.43 -10.12
CA ALA A 128 31.99 -17.84 -11.42
C ALA A 128 33.29 -18.28 -12.16
N ASP A 129 34.35 -18.58 -11.40
CA ASP A 129 35.67 -18.97 -11.95
C ASP A 129 35.74 -20.43 -12.41
N ARG A 130 34.70 -21.24 -12.15
CA ARG A 130 34.68 -22.65 -12.56
C ARG A 130 34.14 -22.80 -13.97
N THR A 131 34.73 -23.71 -14.71
CA THR A 131 34.21 -24.10 -16.04
C THR A 131 32.79 -24.62 -15.92
N PRO A 132 31.83 -24.11 -16.72
CA PRO A 132 30.43 -24.54 -16.65
C PRO A 132 30.28 -26.03 -16.99
N LEU A 133 29.24 -26.63 -16.46
CA LEU A 133 28.89 -28.02 -16.73
C LEU A 133 28.18 -28.11 -18.07
N HIS A 134 28.55 -29.09 -18.90
CA HIS A 134 27.87 -29.39 -20.16
C HIS A 134 26.98 -30.62 -19.99
N ILE A 135 25.68 -30.44 -20.21
CA ILE A 135 24.69 -31.55 -20.23
C ILE A 135 24.15 -31.63 -21.67
N GLY A 136 24.76 -32.51 -22.46
CA GLY A 136 24.53 -32.55 -23.89
C GLY A 136 25.06 -31.28 -24.54
N SER A 137 24.19 -30.56 -25.26
CA SER A 137 24.48 -29.26 -25.88
C SER A 137 24.21 -28.05 -24.94
N ALA A 138 23.56 -28.28 -23.78
CA ALA A 138 23.20 -27.21 -22.87
C ALA A 138 24.32 -26.93 -21.88
N VAL A 139 24.55 -25.63 -21.63
CA VAL A 139 25.54 -25.13 -20.67
C VAL A 139 24.85 -24.81 -19.36
N VAL A 140 25.29 -25.41 -18.25
CA VAL A 140 24.78 -25.20 -16.90
C VAL A 140 25.85 -24.55 -16.04
N THR A 141 25.59 -23.35 -15.53
CA THR A 141 26.51 -22.70 -14.60
C THR A 141 26.48 -23.38 -13.22
N TRP A 142 27.59 -23.32 -12.51
CA TRP A 142 27.64 -23.83 -11.13
C TRP A 142 26.66 -23.15 -10.19
N HIS A 143 26.36 -21.86 -10.45
CA HIS A 143 25.36 -21.13 -9.73
C HIS A 143 23.95 -21.72 -9.93
N GLN A 144 23.58 -22.09 -11.15
CA GLN A 144 22.30 -22.76 -11.45
C GLN A 144 22.21 -24.14 -10.78
N ALA A 145 23.28 -24.92 -10.88
CA ALA A 145 23.35 -26.24 -10.22
C ALA A 145 23.21 -26.13 -8.70
N LEU A 146 23.92 -25.17 -8.09
CA LEU A 146 23.80 -24.88 -6.65
C LEU A 146 22.36 -24.50 -6.28
N THR A 147 21.74 -23.61 -7.05
CA THR A 147 20.38 -23.12 -6.78
C THR A 147 19.36 -24.26 -6.83
N MET A 148 19.42 -25.12 -7.83
CA MET A 148 18.54 -26.29 -7.93
C MET A 148 18.78 -27.29 -6.77
N THR A 149 20.04 -27.53 -6.42
CA THR A 149 20.41 -28.42 -5.29
C THR A 149 19.87 -27.86 -3.96
N VAL A 150 20.03 -26.56 -3.72
CA VAL A 150 19.51 -25.88 -2.51
C VAL A 150 17.99 -25.98 -2.44
N ALA A 151 17.28 -25.79 -3.56
CA ALA A 151 15.82 -25.92 -3.59
C ALA A 151 15.35 -27.33 -3.23
N VAL A 152 16.01 -28.37 -3.78
CA VAL A 152 15.73 -29.77 -3.43
C VAL A 152 15.99 -30.02 -1.95
N LEU A 153 17.12 -29.54 -1.41
CA LEU A 153 17.46 -29.67 0.01
C LEU A 153 16.40 -29.00 0.89
N VAL A 154 15.99 -27.78 0.54
CA VAL A 154 14.91 -27.06 1.24
C VAL A 154 13.61 -27.84 1.19
N ALA A 155 13.23 -28.41 0.03
CA ALA A 155 12.02 -29.24 -0.08
C ALA A 155 12.06 -30.45 0.87
N VAL A 156 13.20 -31.15 0.93
CA VAL A 156 13.41 -32.30 1.81
C VAL A 156 13.36 -31.89 3.27
N VAL A 157 14.09 -30.86 3.65
CA VAL A 157 14.12 -30.34 5.03
C VAL A 157 12.74 -29.91 5.49
N LEU A 158 12.00 -29.13 4.68
CA LEU A 158 10.64 -28.70 5.02
C LEU A 158 9.66 -29.87 5.10
N ARG A 159 9.80 -30.88 4.23
CA ARG A 159 8.98 -32.09 4.31
C ARG A 159 9.23 -32.85 5.60
N ILE A 160 10.49 -33.04 5.99
CA ILE A 160 10.85 -33.71 7.26
C ILE A 160 10.33 -32.88 8.43
N LEU A 161 10.59 -31.56 8.44
CA LEU A 161 10.15 -30.66 9.50
C LEU A 161 8.63 -30.72 9.68
N LEU A 162 7.88 -30.51 8.62
CA LEU A 162 6.42 -30.41 8.70
C LEU A 162 5.74 -31.74 9.01
N TYR A 163 6.25 -32.88 8.52
CA TYR A 163 5.55 -34.16 8.61
C TYR A 163 6.18 -35.18 9.60
N ARG A 164 7.43 -34.97 10.01
CA ARG A 164 8.15 -35.92 10.89
C ARG A 164 8.51 -35.32 12.24
N THR A 165 8.29 -34.01 12.52
CA THR A 165 8.66 -33.38 13.79
C THR A 165 7.45 -32.84 14.55
N ARG A 166 7.60 -32.78 15.90
CA ARG A 166 6.59 -32.18 16.80
C ARG A 166 6.28 -30.72 16.46
N PRO A 167 7.27 -29.80 16.24
CA PRO A 167 7.01 -28.43 15.85
C PRO A 167 6.20 -28.34 14.56
N GLY A 168 6.47 -29.19 13.59
CA GLY A 168 5.70 -29.22 12.33
C GLY A 168 4.24 -29.66 12.53
N ALA A 169 3.99 -30.61 13.43
CA ALA A 169 2.63 -31.00 13.79
C ALA A 169 1.88 -29.85 14.51
N GLU A 170 2.54 -29.15 15.44
CA GLU A 170 2.00 -27.96 16.12
C GLU A 170 1.69 -26.83 15.13
N MET A 171 2.58 -26.57 14.15
CA MET A 171 2.34 -25.58 13.09
C MET A 171 1.09 -25.91 12.28
N ARG A 172 0.92 -27.16 11.84
CA ARG A 172 -0.24 -27.58 11.06
C ARG A 172 -1.53 -27.52 11.87
N ALA A 173 -1.51 -27.98 13.13
CA ALA A 173 -2.67 -27.93 14.02
C ALA A 173 -3.10 -26.48 14.35
N THR A 174 -2.15 -25.57 14.51
CA THR A 174 -2.43 -24.14 14.79
C THR A 174 -3.21 -23.43 13.66
N VAL A 175 -3.13 -23.95 12.43
CA VAL A 175 -3.89 -23.46 11.28
C VAL A 175 -5.38 -23.75 11.41
N ASP A 176 -5.72 -24.94 11.88
CA ASP A 176 -7.12 -25.38 11.94
C ASP A 176 -7.85 -24.71 13.11
N ASP A 177 -7.31 -24.79 14.32
CA ASP A 177 -7.85 -24.09 15.49
C ASP A 177 -6.77 -23.78 16.53
N ARG A 178 -6.38 -22.51 16.61
CA ARG A 178 -5.37 -22.04 17.57
C ARG A 178 -5.80 -22.19 19.03
N SER A 179 -7.10 -22.05 19.32
CA SER A 179 -7.63 -22.13 20.68
C SER A 179 -7.61 -23.57 21.19
N LEU A 180 -8.01 -24.50 20.35
CA LEU A 180 -7.97 -25.93 20.67
C LEU A 180 -6.55 -26.44 20.86
N VAL A 181 -5.60 -26.02 20.02
CA VAL A 181 -4.18 -26.37 20.14
C VAL A 181 -3.61 -25.92 21.49
N GLY A 182 -4.00 -24.73 21.97
CA GLY A 182 -3.60 -24.28 23.31
C GLY A 182 -4.07 -25.19 24.45
N LEU A 183 -5.20 -25.84 24.30
CA LEU A 183 -5.73 -26.80 25.31
C LEU A 183 -5.03 -28.13 25.30
N THR A 184 -4.34 -28.53 24.24
CA THR A 184 -3.58 -29.79 24.14
C THR A 184 -2.18 -29.70 24.71
N GLY A 185 -1.79 -28.58 25.34
CA GLY A 185 -0.43 -28.36 25.88
C GLY A 185 0.60 -27.92 24.80
N ALA A 186 0.21 -27.80 23.54
CA ALA A 186 1.06 -27.24 22.52
C ALA A 186 1.11 -25.70 22.63
N HIS A 187 2.19 -25.12 22.11
CA HIS A 187 2.45 -23.68 22.25
C HIS A 187 2.33 -22.92 20.91
N PRO A 188 1.12 -22.39 20.54
CA PRO A 188 0.93 -21.69 19.28
C PRO A 188 1.91 -20.51 19.05
N VAL A 189 2.35 -19.85 20.14
CA VAL A 189 3.33 -18.77 20.07
C VAL A 189 4.71 -19.27 19.61
N ARG A 190 5.12 -20.46 20.05
CA ARG A 190 6.39 -21.08 19.60
C ARG A 190 6.29 -21.46 18.12
N ALA A 191 5.19 -22.05 17.69
CA ALA A 191 4.95 -22.42 16.31
C ALA A 191 5.04 -21.17 15.39
N ASN A 192 4.43 -20.04 15.79
CA ASN A 192 4.52 -18.78 15.06
C ASN A 192 5.97 -18.28 14.95
N LYS A 193 6.73 -18.25 16.07
CA LYS A 193 8.14 -17.81 16.06
C LYS A 193 8.98 -18.63 15.10
N ILE A 194 8.88 -19.97 15.18
CA ILE A 194 9.62 -20.87 14.29
C ILE A 194 9.24 -20.63 12.83
N ALA A 195 7.95 -20.47 12.53
CA ALA A 195 7.48 -20.18 11.18
C ALA A 195 8.06 -18.87 10.62
N TRP A 196 8.13 -17.81 11.45
CA TRP A 196 8.70 -16.53 11.02
C TRP A 196 10.22 -16.58 10.88
N ILE A 197 10.93 -17.27 11.77
CA ILE A 197 12.39 -17.52 11.64
C ILE A 197 12.67 -18.23 10.32
N LEU A 198 12.05 -19.38 10.09
CA LEU A 198 12.26 -20.16 8.88
C LEU A 198 11.81 -19.43 7.62
N GLY A 199 10.68 -18.73 7.69
CA GLY A 199 10.18 -17.93 6.57
C GLY A 199 11.17 -16.84 6.16
N THR A 200 11.72 -16.09 7.11
CA THR A 200 12.72 -15.05 6.80
C THR A 200 14.07 -15.64 6.36
N GLN A 201 14.48 -16.80 6.88
CA GLN A 201 15.66 -17.50 6.38
C GLN A 201 15.48 -17.93 4.91
N LEU A 202 14.31 -18.47 4.54
CA LEU A 202 14.00 -18.85 3.17
C LEU A 202 13.89 -17.64 2.23
N ALA A 203 13.34 -16.53 2.73
CA ALA A 203 13.36 -15.25 1.98
C ALA A 203 14.79 -14.77 1.76
N ALA A 204 15.63 -14.79 2.80
CA ALA A 204 17.03 -14.39 2.72
C ALA A 204 17.82 -15.26 1.75
N LEU A 205 17.65 -16.58 1.86
CA LEU A 205 18.30 -17.53 0.96
C LEU A 205 17.92 -17.31 -0.49
N GLY A 206 16.61 -17.18 -0.77
CA GLY A 206 16.12 -16.89 -2.12
C GLY A 206 16.56 -15.52 -2.65
N GLY A 207 16.58 -14.49 -1.79
CA GLY A 207 17.07 -13.15 -2.14
C GLY A 207 18.55 -13.14 -2.50
N ILE A 208 19.39 -13.87 -1.75
CA ILE A 208 20.83 -14.00 -2.04
C ILE A 208 21.07 -14.80 -3.33
N LEU A 209 20.30 -15.86 -3.57
CA LEU A 209 20.44 -16.69 -4.77
C LEU A 209 20.00 -15.97 -6.04
N ILE A 210 19.00 -15.08 -5.98
CA ILE A 210 18.54 -14.35 -7.17
C ILE A 210 19.39 -13.10 -7.46
N ALA A 211 19.98 -12.49 -6.46
CA ALA A 211 20.71 -11.23 -6.57
C ALA A 211 21.81 -11.21 -7.64
N PRO A 212 22.60 -12.29 -7.87
CA PRO A 212 23.58 -12.33 -8.96
C PRO A 212 22.99 -12.34 -10.38
N THR A 213 21.71 -12.67 -10.53
CA THR A 213 21.04 -12.78 -11.85
C THR A 213 20.28 -11.49 -12.21
N VAL A 214 20.12 -10.59 -11.26
CA VAL A 214 19.45 -9.29 -11.42
C VAL A 214 20.30 -8.20 -10.78
N THR A 215 20.02 -6.95 -11.11
CA THR A 215 20.67 -5.81 -10.43
C THR A 215 20.18 -5.69 -8.98
N LEU A 216 21.07 -5.28 -8.07
CA LEU A 216 20.70 -4.96 -6.67
C LEU A 216 19.94 -3.63 -6.62
N ASP A 217 18.68 -3.66 -7.03
CA ASP A 217 17.72 -2.57 -6.85
C ASP A 217 16.65 -2.95 -5.81
N ALA A 218 16.39 -2.03 -4.88
CA ALA A 218 15.50 -2.33 -3.75
C ALA A 218 14.06 -2.59 -4.16
N ALA A 219 13.53 -1.85 -5.15
CA ALA A 219 12.17 -2.03 -5.64
C ALA A 219 12.07 -3.30 -6.49
N GLN A 220 13.00 -3.51 -7.41
CA GLN A 220 12.99 -4.65 -8.32
C GLN A 220 13.09 -5.98 -7.57
N LEU A 221 14.07 -6.12 -6.66
CA LEU A 221 14.22 -7.33 -5.83
C LEU A 221 12.99 -7.60 -4.95
N SER A 222 12.39 -6.52 -4.39
CA SER A 222 11.19 -6.68 -3.59
C SER A 222 9.99 -7.13 -4.42
N LEU A 223 9.87 -6.73 -5.69
CA LEU A 223 8.78 -7.12 -6.59
C LEU A 223 8.93 -8.53 -7.18
N LEU A 224 10.13 -9.11 -7.19
CA LEU A 224 10.32 -10.52 -7.57
C LEU A 224 9.49 -11.50 -6.74
N ILE A 225 9.03 -11.05 -5.58
CA ILE A 225 8.10 -11.83 -4.75
C ILE A 225 6.77 -12.10 -5.46
N VAL A 226 6.37 -11.33 -6.47
CA VAL A 226 5.13 -11.56 -7.24
C VAL A 226 5.18 -12.92 -7.92
N SER A 227 6.33 -13.32 -8.47
CA SER A 227 6.54 -14.66 -9.04
C SER A 227 6.44 -15.75 -7.96
N ALA A 228 6.99 -15.50 -6.75
CA ALA A 228 6.87 -16.42 -5.62
C ALA A 228 5.42 -16.47 -5.07
N TYR A 229 4.67 -15.36 -5.10
CA TYR A 229 3.24 -15.36 -4.78
C TYR A 229 2.45 -16.22 -5.75
N THR A 230 2.76 -16.08 -7.05
CA THR A 230 2.14 -16.90 -8.09
C THR A 230 2.35 -18.38 -7.79
N ALA A 231 3.58 -18.78 -7.53
CA ALA A 231 3.91 -20.16 -7.14
C ALA A 231 3.15 -20.62 -5.88
N ALA A 232 3.07 -19.76 -4.85
CA ALA A 232 2.37 -20.06 -3.61
C ALA A 232 0.84 -20.18 -3.79
N ILE A 233 0.25 -19.41 -4.70
CA ILE A 233 -1.19 -19.50 -5.05
C ILE A 233 -1.50 -20.82 -5.76
N PHE A 234 -0.62 -21.32 -6.62
CA PHE A 234 -0.75 -22.70 -7.15
C PHE A 234 -0.79 -23.73 -6.02
N GLY A 235 0.01 -23.53 -4.98
CA GLY A 235 -0.04 -24.31 -3.72
C GLY A 235 -1.23 -24.00 -2.83
N ARG A 236 -2.16 -23.12 -3.27
CA ARG A 236 -3.32 -22.63 -2.50
C ARG A 236 -2.91 -22.08 -1.13
N LEU A 237 -1.70 -21.55 -1.01
CA LEU A 237 -1.08 -21.09 0.24
C LEU A 237 -1.09 -22.13 1.37
N ARG A 238 -1.14 -23.43 1.05
CA ARG A 238 -1.24 -24.54 2.03
C ARG A 238 -0.27 -25.68 1.76
N SER A 239 0.06 -25.90 0.50
CA SER A 239 0.84 -27.06 0.08
C SER A 239 2.20 -26.63 -0.45
N VAL A 240 3.27 -26.92 0.32
CA VAL A 240 4.65 -26.69 -0.12
C VAL A 240 4.97 -27.46 -1.42
N PRO A 241 4.63 -28.77 -1.59
CA PRO A 241 4.88 -29.47 -2.84
C PRO A 241 4.21 -28.84 -4.04
N LEU A 242 2.94 -28.42 -3.93
CA LEU A 242 2.25 -27.75 -5.04
C LEU A 242 2.83 -26.35 -5.32
N THR A 243 3.42 -25.69 -4.32
CA THR A 243 4.17 -24.43 -4.52
C THR A 243 5.41 -24.65 -5.39
N PHE A 244 6.12 -25.79 -5.22
CA PHE A 244 7.23 -26.17 -6.09
C PHE A 244 6.76 -26.40 -7.54
N VAL A 245 5.63 -27.08 -7.72
CA VAL A 245 5.04 -27.26 -9.07
C VAL A 245 4.67 -25.89 -9.67
N GLY A 246 4.02 -25.01 -8.89
CA GLY A 246 3.71 -23.66 -9.33
C GLY A 246 4.96 -22.85 -9.70
N ALA A 247 6.02 -22.98 -8.92
CA ALA A 247 7.30 -22.32 -9.22
C ALA A 247 7.91 -22.81 -10.53
N ILE A 248 7.85 -24.12 -10.82
CA ILE A 248 8.30 -24.68 -12.12
C ILE A 248 7.49 -24.08 -13.26
N VAL A 249 6.17 -23.99 -13.12
CA VAL A 249 5.31 -23.38 -14.13
C VAL A 249 5.71 -21.92 -14.39
N VAL A 250 5.89 -21.11 -13.33
CA VAL A 250 6.25 -19.69 -13.44
C VAL A 250 7.65 -19.54 -14.05
N GLY A 251 8.66 -20.21 -13.51
CA GLY A 251 10.05 -20.05 -13.95
C GLY A 251 10.28 -20.56 -15.37
N CYS A 252 9.69 -21.70 -15.74
CA CYS A 252 9.75 -22.18 -17.11
C CYS A 252 9.00 -21.26 -18.07
N MET A 253 7.83 -20.74 -17.69
CA MET A 253 7.08 -19.79 -18.50
C MET A 253 7.91 -18.52 -18.76
N GLU A 254 8.51 -17.90 -17.75
CA GLU A 254 9.37 -16.73 -17.91
C GLU A 254 10.54 -17.00 -18.86
N SER A 255 11.22 -18.13 -18.67
CA SER A 255 12.37 -18.51 -19.49
C SER A 255 11.98 -18.77 -20.92
N TYR A 256 10.93 -19.54 -21.19
CA TYR A 256 10.46 -19.82 -22.54
C TYR A 256 9.89 -18.58 -23.24
N LEU A 257 9.18 -17.70 -22.53
CA LEU A 257 8.77 -16.41 -23.09
C LEU A 257 9.99 -15.56 -23.50
N THR A 258 11.07 -15.60 -22.72
CA THR A 258 12.30 -14.89 -23.07
C THR A 258 12.97 -15.46 -24.31
N GLY A 259 12.92 -16.77 -24.49
CA GLY A 259 13.58 -17.47 -25.62
C GLY A 259 12.81 -17.52 -26.92
N TYR A 260 11.49 -17.64 -26.83
CA TYR A 260 10.64 -17.92 -28.01
C TYR A 260 9.71 -16.76 -28.39
N LEU A 261 9.54 -15.76 -27.53
CA LEU A 261 8.68 -14.62 -27.88
C LEU A 261 9.36 -13.79 -28.98
N PRO A 262 8.65 -13.44 -30.07
CA PRO A 262 9.19 -12.60 -31.12
C PRO A 262 9.83 -11.31 -30.59
N GLN A 263 10.94 -10.91 -31.19
CA GLN A 263 11.64 -9.67 -30.87
C GLN A 263 10.92 -8.50 -31.57
N ASN A 264 9.85 -8.02 -30.99
CA ASN A 264 9.15 -6.82 -31.45
C ASN A 264 8.95 -5.84 -30.27
N ASP A 265 8.67 -4.58 -30.56
CA ASP A 265 8.61 -3.51 -29.56
C ASP A 265 7.42 -3.64 -28.59
N TYR A 266 6.43 -4.51 -28.89
CA TYR A 266 5.20 -4.66 -28.08
C TYR A 266 5.30 -5.73 -26.98
N LEU A 267 6.23 -6.68 -27.14
CA LEU A 267 6.26 -7.90 -26.30
C LEU A 267 7.33 -7.91 -25.18
N PRO A 268 8.36 -7.05 -25.15
CA PRO A 268 9.36 -7.08 -24.06
C PRO A 268 8.73 -6.91 -22.69
N GLY A 269 7.78 -5.98 -22.54
CA GLY A 269 7.06 -5.74 -21.29
C GLY A 269 6.19 -6.92 -20.84
N LEU A 270 5.63 -7.68 -21.79
CA LEU A 270 4.83 -8.88 -21.48
C LEU A 270 5.65 -9.94 -20.74
N ARG A 271 6.94 -10.11 -21.05
CA ARG A 271 7.83 -11.05 -20.34
C ARG A 271 7.92 -10.70 -18.87
N LEU A 272 8.11 -9.41 -18.57
CA LEU A 272 8.21 -8.91 -17.19
C LEU A 272 6.86 -8.97 -16.45
N ALA A 273 5.76 -8.82 -17.17
CA ALA A 273 4.41 -8.86 -16.62
C ALA A 273 3.86 -10.31 -16.50
N ALA A 274 4.45 -11.28 -17.17
CA ALA A 274 3.92 -12.65 -17.27
C ALA A 274 3.65 -13.31 -15.89
N PRO A 275 4.51 -13.22 -14.88
CA PRO A 275 4.21 -13.77 -13.57
C PRO A 275 3.00 -13.13 -12.91
N ALA A 276 2.83 -11.81 -13.07
CA ALA A 276 1.69 -11.08 -12.54
C ALA A 276 0.39 -11.44 -13.27
N LEU A 277 0.44 -11.61 -14.59
CA LEU A 277 -0.68 -12.14 -15.38
C LEU A 277 -1.06 -13.54 -14.94
N LEU A 278 -0.07 -14.41 -14.74
CA LEU A 278 -0.30 -15.77 -14.27
C LEU A 278 -0.86 -15.79 -12.85
N LEU A 279 -0.39 -14.88 -11.95
CA LEU A 279 -0.97 -14.69 -10.62
C LEU A 279 -2.45 -14.33 -10.74
N PHE A 280 -2.77 -13.38 -11.60
CA PHE A 280 -4.14 -12.94 -11.81
C PHE A 280 -5.03 -14.08 -12.32
N VAL A 281 -4.58 -14.83 -13.32
CA VAL A 281 -5.30 -16.01 -13.84
C VAL A 281 -5.43 -17.09 -12.76
N ALA A 282 -4.38 -17.40 -12.01
CA ALA A 282 -4.41 -18.38 -10.93
C ALA A 282 -5.42 -18.00 -9.83
N LEU A 283 -5.48 -16.71 -9.47
CA LEU A 283 -6.48 -16.19 -8.53
C LEU A 283 -7.91 -16.33 -9.03
N LEU A 284 -8.15 -16.32 -10.33
CA LEU A 284 -9.49 -16.51 -10.91
C LEU A 284 -9.89 -17.99 -11.01
N VAL A 285 -8.94 -18.85 -11.32
CA VAL A 285 -9.19 -20.29 -11.59
C VAL A 285 -9.30 -21.09 -10.31
N PHE A 286 -8.41 -20.84 -9.33
CA PHE A 286 -8.40 -21.64 -8.12
C PHE A 286 -9.46 -21.21 -7.11
N PRO A 287 -10.23 -22.17 -6.52
CA PRO A 287 -11.20 -21.85 -5.50
C PRO A 287 -10.52 -21.39 -4.21
N HIS A 288 -10.90 -20.22 -3.73
CA HIS A 288 -10.39 -19.66 -2.48
C HIS A 288 -11.38 -20.00 -1.35
N ARG A 289 -10.92 -20.76 -0.34
CA ARG A 289 -11.70 -20.91 0.88
C ARG A 289 -11.63 -19.60 1.66
N ARG A 290 -12.78 -18.98 1.89
CA ARG A 290 -12.89 -17.86 2.82
C ARG A 290 -12.44 -18.37 4.19
N LEU A 291 -11.34 -17.81 4.74
CA LEU A 291 -11.03 -17.99 6.13
C LEU A 291 -12.23 -17.43 6.92
N ARG A 292 -12.84 -18.25 7.80
CA ARG A 292 -13.86 -17.76 8.71
C ARG A 292 -13.22 -16.69 9.58
N GLY A 293 -13.42 -15.42 9.23
CA GLY A 293 -12.98 -14.30 10.05
C GLY A 293 -13.72 -14.36 11.39
N ARG A 294 -12.97 -14.14 12.48
CA ARG A 294 -13.56 -13.85 13.79
C ARG A 294 -14.51 -12.65 13.63
N ASP A 295 -15.58 -12.63 14.40
CA ASP A 295 -16.54 -11.53 14.45
C ASP A 295 -15.81 -10.17 14.49
N ARG A 296 -15.96 -9.44 13.41
CA ARG A 296 -15.36 -8.13 13.24
C ARG A 296 -16.19 -7.18 14.10
N LYS A 297 -15.60 -6.49 15.08
CA LYS A 297 -16.27 -5.36 15.71
C LYS A 297 -16.63 -4.37 14.61
N LEU A 298 -17.92 -4.24 14.33
CA LEU A 298 -18.45 -3.36 13.30
C LEU A 298 -18.11 -1.91 13.67
N ARG A 299 -17.18 -1.30 12.94
CA ARG A 299 -16.86 0.12 13.12
C ARG A 299 -17.87 0.95 12.36
N SER A 300 -18.54 1.85 13.06
CA SER A 300 -19.43 2.81 12.42
C SER A 300 -18.64 3.79 11.58
N VAL A 301 -18.99 3.92 10.29
CA VAL A 301 -18.48 5.01 9.45
C VAL A 301 -19.43 6.18 9.59
N PRO A 302 -18.97 7.32 10.12
CA PRO A 302 -19.85 8.47 10.38
C PRO A 302 -20.46 9.00 9.07
N VAL A 303 -21.71 9.42 9.16
CA VAL A 303 -22.39 10.10 8.04
C VAL A 303 -22.05 11.59 8.10
N PRO A 304 -21.36 12.15 7.09
CA PRO A 304 -21.01 13.55 7.12
C PRO A 304 -22.24 14.43 6.94
N THR A 305 -22.36 15.55 7.69
CA THR A 305 -23.43 16.53 7.53
C THR A 305 -23.23 17.39 6.27
N ALA A 306 -24.31 17.88 5.65
CA ALA A 306 -24.19 18.74 4.45
C ALA A 306 -23.39 20.00 4.73
N ARG A 307 -23.72 20.69 5.81
CA ARG A 307 -23.04 21.93 6.24
C ARG A 307 -21.56 21.67 6.54
N GLY A 308 -21.25 20.61 7.29
CA GLY A 308 -19.86 20.27 7.63
C GLY A 308 -19.04 19.90 6.40
N THR A 309 -19.62 19.22 5.40
CA THR A 309 -18.91 18.90 4.14
C THR A 309 -18.69 20.15 3.29
N ALA A 310 -19.69 21.05 3.20
CA ALA A 310 -19.53 22.30 2.47
C ALA A 310 -18.47 23.20 3.13
N ALA A 311 -18.47 23.30 4.47
CA ALA A 311 -17.45 24.02 5.21
C ALA A 311 -16.05 23.43 5.01
N PHE A 312 -15.93 22.10 5.01
CA PHE A 312 -14.67 21.42 4.71
C PHE A 312 -14.21 21.70 3.27
N ALA A 313 -15.11 21.61 2.28
CA ALA A 313 -14.78 21.94 0.89
C ALA A 313 -14.30 23.40 0.72
N ALA A 314 -14.98 24.34 1.38
CA ALA A 314 -14.55 25.74 1.42
C ALA A 314 -13.18 25.92 2.08
N SER A 315 -12.89 25.20 3.18
CA SER A 315 -11.59 25.27 3.85
C SER A 315 -10.46 24.69 3.00
N VAL A 316 -10.72 23.65 2.20
CA VAL A 316 -9.75 23.09 1.23
C VAL A 316 -9.38 24.12 0.18
N VAL A 317 -10.38 24.81 -0.39
CA VAL A 317 -10.15 25.86 -1.39
C VAL A 317 -9.41 27.05 -0.76
N ALA A 318 -9.84 27.51 0.41
CA ALA A 318 -9.17 28.60 1.14
C ALA A 318 -7.70 28.25 1.44
N PHE A 319 -7.42 27.02 1.88
CA PHE A 319 -6.06 26.53 2.11
C PHE A 319 -5.24 26.55 0.81
N GLY A 320 -5.82 26.14 -0.33
CA GLY A 320 -5.16 26.22 -1.64
C GLY A 320 -4.85 27.66 -2.07
N VAL A 321 -5.78 28.60 -1.86
CA VAL A 321 -5.58 30.02 -2.16
C VAL A 321 -4.48 30.63 -1.28
N VAL A 322 -4.48 30.34 0.02
CA VAL A 322 -3.45 30.83 0.96
C VAL A 322 -2.08 30.29 0.54
N LEU A 323 -1.94 28.99 0.29
CA LEU A 323 -0.68 28.39 -0.16
C LEU A 323 -0.21 29.01 -1.49
N ALA A 324 -1.11 29.16 -2.46
CA ALA A 324 -0.80 29.72 -3.75
C ALA A 324 -0.32 31.18 -3.70
N SER A 325 -0.74 31.95 -2.66
CA SER A 325 -0.35 33.34 -2.47
C SER A 325 0.92 33.54 -1.64
N VAL A 326 1.31 32.51 -0.86
CA VAL A 326 2.44 32.60 0.09
C VAL A 326 3.69 31.92 -0.45
N LEU A 327 3.54 30.87 -1.28
CA LEU A 327 4.65 30.07 -1.81
C LEU A 327 5.29 30.69 -3.04
N GLY A 328 6.61 30.57 -3.16
CA GLY A 328 7.36 30.92 -4.37
C GLY A 328 7.15 29.92 -5.51
N GLU A 329 7.51 30.27 -6.75
CA GLU A 329 7.25 29.47 -7.96
C GLU A 329 7.81 28.03 -7.86
N GLY A 330 9.00 27.82 -7.29
CA GLY A 330 9.60 26.49 -7.13
C GLY A 330 8.82 25.61 -6.15
N ASP A 331 8.29 26.20 -5.08
CA ASP A 331 7.51 25.51 -4.06
C ASP A 331 6.09 25.17 -4.53
N LEU A 332 5.51 25.96 -5.44
CA LEU A 332 4.16 25.75 -5.96
C LEU A 332 3.99 24.39 -6.66
N ILE A 333 5.00 23.92 -7.37
CA ILE A 333 5.00 22.59 -8.00
C ILE A 333 4.99 21.51 -6.94
N THR A 334 5.88 21.61 -5.97
CA THR A 334 6.05 20.62 -4.91
C THR A 334 4.81 20.53 -4.00
N TYR A 335 4.37 21.66 -3.46
CA TYR A 335 3.24 21.69 -2.52
C TYR A 335 1.89 21.62 -3.23
N GLY A 336 1.80 21.92 -4.53
CA GLY A 336 0.62 21.68 -5.35
C GLY A 336 0.24 20.20 -5.39
N ALA A 337 1.21 19.31 -5.35
CA ALA A 337 0.99 17.86 -5.29
C ALA A 337 0.18 17.41 -4.04
N ILE A 338 0.03 18.24 -2.99
CA ILE A 338 -0.85 17.98 -1.85
C ILE A 338 -2.29 17.72 -2.32
N PHE A 339 -2.79 18.53 -3.25
CA PHE A 339 -4.17 18.45 -3.69
C PHE A 339 -4.38 17.29 -4.67
N SER A 340 -3.48 17.10 -5.63
CA SER A 340 -3.59 16.03 -6.63
C SER A 340 -3.41 14.65 -5.99
N LEU A 341 -2.38 14.43 -5.16
CA LEU A 341 -2.21 13.19 -4.39
C LEU A 341 -3.29 13.04 -3.32
N GLY A 342 -3.82 14.16 -2.79
CA GLY A 342 -5.00 14.17 -1.94
C GLY A 342 -6.24 13.60 -2.62
N VAL A 343 -6.46 13.88 -3.92
CA VAL A 343 -7.54 13.27 -4.73
C VAL A 343 -7.28 11.78 -4.91
N VAL A 344 -6.03 11.37 -5.20
CA VAL A 344 -5.68 9.94 -5.28
C VAL A 344 -5.95 9.24 -3.95
N ALA A 345 -5.54 9.82 -2.82
CA ALA A 345 -5.80 9.27 -1.49
C ALA A 345 -7.30 9.23 -1.15
N LEU A 346 -8.07 10.22 -1.57
CA LEU A 346 -9.53 10.26 -1.41
C LEU A 346 -10.22 9.08 -2.13
N SER A 347 -9.65 8.58 -3.23
CA SER A 347 -10.19 7.44 -3.98
C SER A 347 -10.28 6.16 -3.15
N TYR A 348 -9.42 5.99 -2.14
CA TYR A 348 -9.48 4.85 -1.22
C TYR A 348 -10.70 4.89 -0.28
N VAL A 349 -11.29 6.06 -0.04
CA VAL A 349 -12.40 6.22 0.92
C VAL A 349 -13.64 5.45 0.48
N PRO A 350 -14.19 5.59 -0.74
CA PRO A 350 -15.34 4.80 -1.16
C PRO A 350 -15.01 3.31 -1.28
N LEU A 351 -13.81 2.94 -1.76
CA LEU A 351 -13.44 1.57 -2.04
C LEU A 351 -13.10 0.79 -0.76
N ALA A 352 -12.08 1.24 -0.03
CA ALA A 352 -11.62 0.54 1.17
C ALA A 352 -12.42 0.96 2.42
N GLY A 353 -12.80 2.24 2.51
CA GLY A 353 -13.54 2.76 3.67
C GLY A 353 -15.00 2.33 3.72
N TYR A 354 -15.73 2.50 2.62
CA TYR A 354 -17.18 2.20 2.59
C TYR A 354 -17.48 0.77 2.16
N ALA A 355 -16.79 0.25 1.13
CA ALA A 355 -17.03 -1.10 0.62
C ALA A 355 -16.14 -2.18 1.25
N GLY A 356 -15.09 -1.81 2.00
CA GLY A 356 -14.15 -2.75 2.62
C GLY A 356 -13.26 -3.50 1.64
N GLN A 357 -13.13 -2.99 0.40
CA GLN A 357 -12.36 -3.61 -0.66
C GLN A 357 -10.97 -2.96 -0.75
N ILE A 358 -9.92 -3.68 -0.35
CA ILE A 358 -8.55 -3.14 -0.41
C ILE A 358 -8.00 -3.32 -1.82
N SER A 359 -7.53 -2.22 -2.41
CA SER A 359 -6.90 -2.19 -3.73
C SER A 359 -5.54 -1.50 -3.64
N LEU A 360 -4.54 -2.09 -4.27
CA LEU A 360 -3.18 -1.54 -4.35
C LEU A 360 -2.87 -0.90 -5.72
N CYS A 361 -3.84 -0.85 -6.65
CA CYS A 361 -3.64 -0.30 -7.99
C CYS A 361 -4.11 1.15 -8.19
N GLN A 362 -4.46 1.89 -7.13
CA GLN A 362 -5.06 3.23 -7.27
C GLN A 362 -4.11 4.25 -7.91
N LEU A 363 -2.81 4.18 -7.62
CA LEU A 363 -1.83 5.05 -8.26
C LEU A 363 -1.65 4.69 -9.74
N SER A 364 -1.71 3.41 -10.10
CA SER A 364 -1.69 3.01 -11.51
C SER A 364 -2.95 3.46 -12.27
N MET A 365 -4.12 3.51 -11.60
CA MET A 365 -5.33 4.12 -12.17
C MET A 365 -5.17 5.63 -12.34
N ALA A 366 -4.46 6.30 -11.43
CA ALA A 366 -4.08 7.70 -11.59
C ALA A 366 -3.18 7.88 -12.82
N GLY A 367 -2.23 6.96 -13.06
CA GLY A 367 -1.41 6.94 -14.27
C GLY A 367 -2.22 6.91 -15.56
N ILE A 368 -3.28 6.09 -15.62
CA ILE A 368 -4.20 6.07 -16.76
C ILE A 368 -4.83 7.47 -16.98
N GLY A 369 -5.32 8.10 -15.91
CA GLY A 369 -5.92 9.43 -16.00
C GLY A 369 -4.91 10.50 -16.43
N ALA A 370 -3.68 10.43 -15.95
CA ALA A 370 -2.60 11.34 -16.32
C ALA A 370 -2.25 11.23 -17.81
N VAL A 371 -2.12 9.99 -18.33
CA VAL A 371 -1.86 9.72 -19.75
C VAL A 371 -3.01 10.21 -20.64
N VAL A 372 -4.25 9.91 -20.27
CA VAL A 372 -5.43 10.35 -21.03
C VAL A 372 -5.49 11.86 -21.09
N TRP A 373 -5.23 12.57 -19.99
CA TRP A 373 -5.14 14.02 -19.99
C TRP A 373 -3.98 14.53 -20.85
N GLY A 374 -2.79 13.93 -20.74
CA GLY A 374 -1.62 14.32 -21.53
C GLY A 374 -1.88 14.32 -23.04
N HIS A 375 -2.59 13.31 -23.53
CA HIS A 375 -2.89 13.17 -24.95
C HIS A 375 -4.14 13.97 -25.39
N LEU A 376 -5.25 13.87 -24.67
CA LEU A 376 -6.50 14.53 -25.06
C LEU A 376 -6.59 15.97 -24.57
N GLY A 377 -5.88 16.31 -23.50
CA GLY A 377 -5.84 17.66 -22.92
C GLY A 377 -4.64 18.50 -23.37
N ALA A 378 -3.92 18.11 -24.43
CA ALA A 378 -2.74 18.82 -24.93
C ALA A 378 -3.00 20.31 -25.24
N HIS A 379 -4.23 20.67 -25.61
CA HIS A 379 -4.66 22.06 -25.81
C HIS A 379 -5.33 22.68 -24.57
N GLY A 380 -5.38 21.96 -23.45
CA GLY A 380 -5.99 22.41 -22.18
C GLY A 380 -7.52 22.30 -22.11
N GLU A 381 -8.14 21.51 -22.95
CA GLU A 381 -9.60 21.38 -23.04
C GLU A 381 -10.19 20.61 -21.85
N LEU A 382 -11.10 21.22 -21.10
CA LEU A 382 -11.67 20.63 -19.87
C LEU A 382 -12.44 19.32 -20.08
N TRP A 383 -13.00 19.08 -21.28
CA TRP A 383 -13.67 17.81 -21.56
C TRP A 383 -12.72 16.59 -21.43
N ALA A 384 -11.42 16.81 -21.72
CA ALA A 384 -10.41 15.76 -21.55
C ALA A 384 -10.26 15.31 -20.11
N LEU A 385 -10.55 16.18 -19.12
CA LEU A 385 -10.60 15.78 -17.71
C LEU A 385 -11.76 14.81 -17.45
N GLY A 386 -12.91 15.06 -18.08
CA GLY A 386 -14.05 14.12 -18.07
C GLY A 386 -13.67 12.77 -18.71
N ALA A 387 -12.93 12.81 -19.83
CA ALA A 387 -12.42 11.61 -20.50
C ALA A 387 -11.42 10.84 -19.59
N ALA A 388 -10.50 11.53 -18.92
CA ALA A 388 -9.57 10.93 -17.97
C ALA A 388 -10.29 10.20 -16.82
N ILE A 389 -11.32 10.84 -16.26
CA ILE A 389 -12.18 10.22 -15.23
C ILE A 389 -12.91 9.00 -15.80
N ALA A 390 -13.50 9.10 -16.98
CA ALA A 390 -14.29 8.02 -17.59
C ALA A 390 -13.44 6.81 -17.96
N VAL A 391 -12.28 7.01 -18.61
CA VAL A 391 -11.38 5.92 -19.01
C VAL A 391 -10.82 5.21 -17.77
N SER A 392 -10.40 5.95 -16.73
CA SER A 392 -9.95 5.36 -15.47
C SER A 392 -11.10 4.62 -14.76
N ALA A 393 -12.32 5.12 -14.81
CA ALA A 393 -13.50 4.44 -14.25
C ALA A 393 -13.81 3.13 -15.00
N ILE A 394 -13.71 3.12 -16.33
CA ILE A 394 -13.87 1.90 -17.15
C ILE A 394 -12.78 0.88 -16.81
N ALA A 395 -11.51 1.33 -16.71
CA ALA A 395 -10.41 0.45 -16.30
C ALA A 395 -10.67 -0.16 -14.91
N GLY A 396 -11.13 0.64 -13.95
CA GLY A 396 -11.53 0.16 -12.63
C GLY A 396 -12.70 -0.81 -12.66
N ALA A 397 -13.71 -0.57 -13.50
CA ALA A 397 -14.82 -1.50 -13.70
C ALA A 397 -14.36 -2.84 -14.26
N LEU A 398 -13.40 -2.84 -15.19
CA LEU A 398 -12.80 -4.06 -15.74
C LEU A 398 -12.04 -4.85 -14.65
N VAL A 399 -11.27 -4.17 -13.79
CA VAL A 399 -10.57 -4.80 -12.66
C VAL A 399 -11.56 -5.37 -11.63
N ALA A 400 -12.74 -4.77 -11.49
CA ALA A 400 -13.77 -5.27 -10.59
C ALA A 400 -14.35 -6.63 -11.02
N LEU A 401 -14.37 -6.97 -12.31
CA LEU A 401 -14.94 -8.23 -12.80
C LEU A 401 -14.25 -9.45 -12.18
N PRO A 402 -12.91 -9.60 -12.25
CA PRO A 402 -12.22 -10.65 -11.53
C PRO A 402 -12.31 -10.50 -10.00
N ALA A 403 -12.35 -9.26 -9.49
CA ALA A 403 -12.49 -8.98 -8.07
C ALA A 403 -13.79 -9.50 -7.44
N LEU A 404 -14.80 -9.85 -8.22
CA LEU A 404 -16.04 -10.45 -7.74
C LEU A 404 -15.81 -11.78 -7.01
N ARG A 405 -14.85 -12.57 -7.46
CA ARG A 405 -14.50 -13.87 -6.90
C ARG A 405 -13.49 -13.77 -5.76
N LEU A 406 -12.82 -12.61 -5.64
CA LEU A 406 -11.76 -12.36 -4.68
C LEU A 406 -12.27 -11.56 -3.48
N SER A 407 -11.71 -11.82 -2.31
CA SER A 407 -11.99 -11.08 -1.09
C SER A 407 -10.73 -10.98 -0.21
N GLY A 408 -10.67 -9.96 0.65
CA GLY A 408 -9.56 -9.79 1.59
C GLY A 408 -8.21 -9.70 0.89
N VAL A 409 -7.27 -10.52 1.33
CA VAL A 409 -5.89 -10.55 0.82
C VAL A 409 -5.81 -10.92 -0.66
N TYR A 410 -6.66 -11.83 -1.13
CA TYR A 410 -6.64 -12.26 -2.54
C TYR A 410 -7.03 -11.12 -3.48
N LEU A 411 -7.93 -10.24 -3.06
CA LEU A 411 -8.28 -9.03 -3.82
C LEU A 411 -7.10 -8.06 -3.87
N ALA A 412 -6.41 -7.83 -2.75
CA ALA A 412 -5.23 -6.98 -2.72
C ALA A 412 -4.11 -7.51 -3.62
N LEU A 413 -3.89 -8.84 -3.63
CA LEU A 413 -2.94 -9.50 -4.54
C LEU A 413 -3.35 -9.35 -6.01
N GLY A 414 -4.62 -9.54 -6.32
CA GLY A 414 -5.13 -9.38 -7.69
C GLY A 414 -4.97 -7.96 -8.20
N THR A 415 -5.25 -6.95 -7.37
CA THR A 415 -5.05 -5.54 -7.74
C THR A 415 -3.57 -5.14 -7.81
N ALA A 416 -2.71 -5.72 -6.96
CA ALA A 416 -1.27 -5.55 -7.05
C ALA A 416 -0.71 -6.17 -8.34
N ALA A 417 -1.16 -7.39 -8.70
CA ALA A 417 -0.79 -8.03 -9.96
C ALA A 417 -1.21 -7.19 -11.16
N PHE A 418 -2.42 -6.64 -11.14
CA PHE A 418 -2.89 -5.74 -12.19
C PHE A 418 -2.04 -4.46 -12.28
N ALA A 419 -1.65 -3.87 -11.15
CA ALA A 419 -0.74 -2.72 -11.14
C ALA A 419 0.62 -3.04 -11.77
N VAL A 420 1.18 -4.23 -11.48
CA VAL A 420 2.44 -4.69 -12.09
C VAL A 420 2.29 -4.91 -13.60
N VAL A 421 1.14 -5.44 -14.05
CA VAL A 421 0.87 -5.60 -15.49
C VAL A 421 0.78 -4.24 -16.19
N LEU A 422 0.11 -3.25 -15.59
CA LEU A 422 0.08 -1.89 -16.11
C LEU A 422 1.49 -1.30 -16.21
N ASP A 423 2.25 -1.38 -15.13
CA ASP A 423 3.59 -0.80 -15.02
C ASP A 423 4.59 -1.46 -16.00
N ARG A 424 4.64 -2.79 -16.02
CA ARG A 424 5.68 -3.53 -16.74
C ARG A 424 5.38 -3.79 -18.21
N TRP A 425 4.12 -3.74 -18.60
CA TRP A 425 3.71 -4.03 -19.97
C TRP A 425 2.92 -2.90 -20.59
N ILE A 426 1.76 -2.52 -20.02
CA ILE A 426 0.84 -1.59 -20.68
C ILE A 426 1.45 -0.19 -20.83
N PHE A 427 2.07 0.33 -19.77
CA PHE A 427 2.69 1.66 -19.80
C PHE A 427 3.98 1.72 -20.62
N THR A 428 4.59 0.57 -20.92
CA THR A 428 5.79 0.46 -21.77
C THR A 428 5.47 0.17 -23.22
N LEU A 429 4.19 0.04 -23.59
CA LEU A 429 3.80 -0.18 -24.97
C LEU A 429 4.20 1.01 -25.85
N PRO A 430 4.83 0.75 -27.04
CA PRO A 430 5.05 1.78 -28.02
C PRO A 430 3.71 2.29 -28.59
N SER A 431 3.75 3.39 -29.32
CA SER A 431 2.54 3.88 -29.98
C SER A 431 1.96 2.84 -30.94
N PHE A 432 0.66 2.62 -30.86
CA PHE A 432 -0.07 1.69 -31.72
C PHE A 432 -1.34 2.35 -32.29
N HIS A 433 -1.83 1.83 -33.39
CA HIS A 433 -3.05 2.32 -34.02
C HIS A 433 -4.22 1.40 -33.65
N LEU A 434 -5.26 2.00 -33.05
CA LEU A 434 -6.50 1.31 -32.74
C LEU A 434 -7.67 2.10 -33.32
N PHE A 435 -8.48 1.47 -34.17
CA PHE A 435 -9.60 2.13 -34.87
C PHE A 435 -9.21 3.42 -35.63
N GLY A 436 -7.98 3.46 -36.20
CA GLY A 436 -7.48 4.63 -36.92
C GLY A 436 -6.93 5.75 -36.03
N LEU A 437 -6.99 5.62 -34.70
CA LEU A 437 -6.40 6.56 -33.75
C LEU A 437 -5.02 6.05 -33.32
N ARG A 438 -4.01 6.91 -33.36
CA ARG A 438 -2.70 6.62 -32.76
C ARG A 438 -2.82 6.73 -31.24
N ILE A 439 -2.64 5.63 -30.55
CA ILE A 439 -2.59 5.56 -29.09
C ILE A 439 -1.13 5.40 -28.70
N ALA A 440 -0.60 6.39 -28.00
CA ALA A 440 0.68 6.32 -27.33
C ALA A 440 0.40 6.45 -25.84
N LEU A 441 0.95 5.62 -24.99
CA LEU A 441 0.77 5.76 -23.53
C LEU A 441 1.87 6.65 -22.99
N PHE A 442 3.12 6.19 -22.97
CA PHE A 442 4.29 7.00 -22.64
C PHE A 442 5.23 7.00 -23.85
N ASP A 443 5.00 7.94 -24.79
CA ASP A 443 5.83 8.04 -26.00
C ASP A 443 7.26 8.43 -25.60
N GLN A 444 8.24 7.68 -26.07
CA GLN A 444 9.66 7.89 -25.74
C GLN A 444 9.97 7.94 -24.23
N GLY A 445 9.13 7.30 -23.38
CA GLY A 445 9.32 7.20 -21.93
C GLY A 445 8.70 8.31 -21.09
N SER A 446 8.23 9.40 -21.68
CA SER A 446 7.55 10.49 -21.00
C SER A 446 6.38 11.05 -21.80
N VAL A 447 5.48 11.75 -21.12
CA VAL A 447 4.37 12.49 -21.74
C VAL A 447 4.38 13.91 -21.19
N ASP A 448 4.40 14.89 -22.10
CA ASP A 448 4.26 16.28 -21.72
C ASP A 448 2.80 16.62 -21.45
N VAL A 449 2.56 17.35 -20.38
CA VAL A 449 1.23 17.61 -19.84
C VAL A 449 0.99 19.11 -19.74
N ALA A 450 0.02 19.62 -20.52
CA ALA A 450 -0.36 21.02 -20.48
C ALA A 450 -1.35 21.32 -19.34
N GLY A 451 -1.34 22.56 -18.84
CA GLY A 451 -2.36 23.06 -17.91
C GLY A 451 -3.72 23.24 -18.58
N PRO A 452 -4.84 23.26 -17.82
CA PRO A 452 -6.18 23.40 -18.36
C PRO A 452 -6.46 24.85 -18.80
N ARG A 453 -7.34 25.01 -19.80
CA ARG A 453 -7.88 26.29 -20.21
C ARG A 453 -9.26 26.48 -19.61
N LEU A 454 -9.45 27.55 -18.87
CA LEU A 454 -10.73 27.91 -18.31
C LEU A 454 -11.15 29.30 -18.86
N PHE A 455 -12.28 29.39 -19.53
CA PHE A 455 -12.80 30.65 -20.15
C PHE A 455 -11.75 31.38 -21.00
N GLY A 456 -10.94 30.64 -21.78
CA GLY A 456 -9.91 31.22 -22.65
C GLY A 456 -8.57 31.54 -21.97
N LEU A 457 -8.49 31.49 -20.63
CA LEU A 457 -7.26 31.68 -19.86
C LEU A 457 -6.56 30.33 -19.67
N ARG A 458 -5.27 30.25 -19.97
CA ARG A 458 -4.44 29.10 -19.63
C ARG A 458 -4.06 29.15 -18.14
N LEU A 459 -4.28 28.04 -17.44
CA LEU A 459 -3.85 27.91 -16.05
C LEU A 459 -2.46 27.27 -15.99
N ASP A 460 -1.51 27.80 -16.76
CA ASP A 460 -0.11 27.29 -16.77
C ASP A 460 0.72 27.85 -15.61
N ASP A 461 0.21 28.83 -14.88
CA ASP A 461 0.82 29.38 -13.69
C ASP A 461 0.62 28.43 -12.50
N GLY A 462 1.70 28.15 -11.77
CA GLY A 462 1.70 27.21 -10.62
C GLY A 462 0.66 27.56 -9.56
N ALA A 463 0.47 28.86 -9.27
CA ALA A 463 -0.50 29.32 -8.27
C ALA A 463 -1.95 29.04 -8.70
N ARG A 464 -2.29 29.36 -9.97
CA ARG A 464 -3.63 29.10 -10.51
C ARG A 464 -3.92 27.60 -10.60
N LEU A 465 -2.92 26.81 -10.98
CA LEU A 465 -3.04 25.37 -11.08
C LEU A 465 -3.23 24.72 -9.70
N MET A 466 -2.53 25.22 -8.68
CA MET A 466 -2.71 24.77 -7.28
C MET A 466 -4.15 25.05 -6.80
N VAL A 467 -4.68 26.24 -7.05
CA VAL A 467 -6.07 26.58 -6.68
C VAL A 467 -7.06 25.68 -7.43
N PHE A 468 -6.83 25.46 -8.73
CA PHE A 468 -7.66 24.56 -9.54
C PHE A 468 -7.66 23.12 -8.96
N ALA A 469 -6.49 22.60 -8.58
CA ALA A 469 -6.38 21.28 -7.94
C ALA A 469 -7.10 21.24 -6.58
N ALA A 470 -7.02 22.32 -5.77
CA ALA A 470 -7.75 22.44 -4.53
C ALA A 470 -9.28 22.43 -4.73
N VAL A 471 -9.77 23.11 -5.77
CA VAL A 471 -11.20 23.09 -6.15
C VAL A 471 -11.61 21.68 -6.57
N CYS A 472 -10.80 20.99 -7.37
CA CYS A 472 -11.07 19.61 -7.78
C CYS A 472 -11.12 18.65 -6.56
N LEU A 473 -10.20 18.78 -5.59
CA LEU A 473 -10.24 18.00 -4.33
C LEU A 473 -11.49 18.32 -3.52
N ALA A 474 -11.89 19.58 -3.44
CA ALA A 474 -13.11 20.01 -2.75
C ALA A 474 -14.36 19.37 -3.40
N LEU A 475 -14.47 19.44 -4.74
CA LEU A 475 -15.57 18.83 -5.49
C LEU A 475 -15.59 17.30 -5.36
N ALA A 476 -14.44 16.62 -5.47
CA ALA A 476 -14.34 15.18 -5.26
C ALA A 476 -14.76 14.80 -3.83
N SER A 477 -14.39 15.62 -2.82
CA SER A 477 -14.80 15.45 -1.43
C SER A 477 -16.32 15.58 -1.25
N LEU A 478 -16.96 16.51 -1.94
CA LEU A 478 -18.43 16.66 -1.96
C LEU A 478 -19.10 15.44 -2.59
N VAL A 479 -18.57 14.91 -3.69
CA VAL A 479 -19.06 13.69 -4.34
C VAL A 479 -18.97 12.49 -3.42
N VAL A 480 -17.82 12.24 -2.79
CA VAL A 480 -17.63 11.13 -1.85
C VAL A 480 -18.57 11.25 -0.64
N ALA A 481 -18.78 12.46 -0.12
CA ALA A 481 -19.72 12.70 0.96
C ALA A 481 -21.19 12.49 0.52
N ALA A 482 -21.55 12.89 -0.68
CA ALA A 482 -22.88 12.65 -1.25
C ALA A 482 -23.14 11.15 -1.43
N VAL A 483 -22.16 10.42 -1.94
CA VAL A 483 -22.20 8.95 -2.01
C VAL A 483 -22.48 8.34 -0.64
N ARG A 484 -21.75 8.77 0.42
CA ARG A 484 -21.95 8.22 1.78
C ARG A 484 -23.36 8.48 2.34
N ARG A 485 -23.93 9.64 2.04
CA ARG A 485 -25.32 9.98 2.46
C ARG A 485 -26.36 9.25 1.65
N GLY A 486 -26.06 8.94 0.40
CA GLY A 486 -26.99 8.34 -0.55
C GLY A 486 -27.32 6.88 -0.29
N ARG A 487 -28.25 6.34 -1.09
CA ARG A 487 -28.63 4.92 -1.08
C ARG A 487 -27.44 4.02 -1.45
N PHE A 488 -26.57 4.48 -2.34
CA PHE A 488 -25.40 3.73 -2.77
C PHE A 488 -24.40 3.54 -1.61
N GLY A 489 -24.10 4.58 -0.84
CA GLY A 489 -23.20 4.48 0.31
C GLY A 489 -23.73 3.52 1.40
N ARG A 490 -25.04 3.47 1.65
CA ARG A 490 -25.65 2.49 2.57
C ARG A 490 -25.46 1.06 2.07
N ARG A 491 -25.63 0.81 0.77
CA ARG A 491 -25.38 -0.50 0.14
C ARG A 491 -23.91 -0.91 0.27
N LEU A 492 -22.96 0.02 0.10
CA LEU A 492 -21.52 -0.25 0.26
C LEU A 492 -21.18 -0.66 1.70
N ILE A 493 -21.76 0.00 2.71
CA ILE A 493 -21.54 -0.37 4.12
C ILE A 493 -22.13 -1.77 4.39
N ALA A 494 -23.32 -2.07 3.90
CA ALA A 494 -23.90 -3.41 4.03
C ALA A 494 -23.03 -4.49 3.37
N LEU A 495 -22.49 -4.20 2.18
CA LEU A 495 -21.52 -5.06 1.48
C LEU A 495 -20.24 -5.29 2.31
N ARG A 496 -19.71 -4.23 2.94
CA ARG A 496 -18.51 -4.29 3.79
C ARG A 496 -18.74 -5.16 5.02
N ASP A 497 -19.89 -5.00 5.66
CA ASP A 497 -20.20 -5.67 6.92
C ASP A 497 -20.47 -7.17 6.70
N SER A 498 -21.20 -7.54 5.63
CA SER A 498 -21.38 -8.94 5.21
C SER A 498 -21.80 -9.05 3.75
N GLU A 499 -20.92 -9.57 2.89
CA GLU A 499 -21.24 -9.86 1.49
C GLU A 499 -22.40 -10.86 1.36
N THR A 500 -22.44 -11.86 2.26
CA THR A 500 -23.48 -12.89 2.25
C THR A 500 -24.84 -12.32 2.65
N ALA A 501 -24.93 -11.57 3.74
CA ALA A 501 -26.15 -10.92 4.17
C ALA A 501 -26.65 -9.90 3.14
N TYR A 502 -25.75 -9.14 2.51
CA TYR A 502 -26.10 -8.22 1.43
C TYR A 502 -26.76 -8.94 0.24
N ALA A 503 -26.19 -10.10 -0.16
CA ALA A 503 -26.73 -10.91 -1.26
C ALA A 503 -28.08 -11.55 -0.90
N THR A 504 -28.25 -12.07 0.32
CA THR A 504 -29.52 -12.66 0.77
C THR A 504 -30.67 -11.64 0.88
N LEU A 505 -30.33 -10.37 1.13
CA LEU A 505 -31.28 -9.24 1.11
C LEU A 505 -31.59 -8.72 -0.32
N GLY A 506 -31.17 -9.44 -1.37
CA GLY A 506 -31.41 -9.09 -2.77
C GLY A 506 -30.42 -8.08 -3.36
N GLY A 507 -29.32 -7.79 -2.68
CA GLY A 507 -28.26 -6.91 -3.19
C GLY A 507 -27.42 -7.61 -4.26
N SER A 508 -27.20 -6.96 -5.43
CA SER A 508 -26.29 -7.45 -6.47
C SER A 508 -24.84 -7.12 -6.12
N LEU A 509 -24.05 -8.16 -5.82
CA LEU A 509 -22.60 -8.01 -5.56
C LEU A 509 -21.86 -7.45 -6.77
N LEU A 510 -22.24 -7.90 -7.99
CA LEU A 510 -21.64 -7.44 -9.23
C LEU A 510 -21.76 -5.93 -9.38
N THR A 511 -22.98 -5.42 -9.36
CA THR A 511 -23.23 -3.99 -9.57
C THR A 511 -22.59 -3.12 -8.50
N ALA A 512 -22.61 -3.57 -7.24
CA ALA A 512 -22.02 -2.83 -6.13
C ALA A 512 -20.48 -2.76 -6.22
N LYS A 513 -19.81 -3.89 -6.49
CA LYS A 513 -18.35 -3.94 -6.63
C LYS A 513 -17.89 -3.18 -7.87
N VAL A 514 -18.51 -3.42 -9.04
CA VAL A 514 -18.15 -2.70 -10.28
C VAL A 514 -18.35 -1.20 -10.13
N ALA A 515 -19.47 -0.75 -9.58
CA ALA A 515 -19.73 0.67 -9.41
C ALA A 515 -18.75 1.36 -8.44
N VAL A 516 -18.37 0.70 -7.34
CA VAL A 516 -17.41 1.31 -6.39
C VAL A 516 -15.99 1.33 -6.95
N PHE A 517 -15.57 0.30 -7.69
CA PHE A 517 -14.28 0.30 -8.36
C PHE A 517 -14.21 1.37 -9.44
N ALA A 518 -15.27 1.50 -10.28
CA ALA A 518 -15.37 2.55 -11.29
C ALA A 518 -15.30 3.96 -10.67
N LEU A 519 -16.08 4.21 -9.61
CA LEU A 519 -16.07 5.49 -8.91
C LEU A 519 -14.68 5.81 -8.33
N SER A 520 -14.10 4.85 -7.64
CA SER A 520 -12.79 4.99 -7.00
C SER A 520 -11.68 5.24 -8.01
N SER A 521 -11.64 4.46 -9.10
CA SER A 521 -10.65 4.61 -10.17
C SER A 521 -10.86 5.90 -10.96
N GLY A 522 -12.10 6.35 -11.17
CA GLY A 522 -12.38 7.65 -11.77
C GLY A 522 -11.86 8.82 -10.93
N ILE A 523 -12.03 8.75 -9.60
CA ILE A 523 -11.45 9.75 -8.67
C ILE A 523 -9.91 9.68 -8.71
N ALA A 524 -9.33 8.48 -8.74
CA ALA A 524 -7.88 8.32 -8.86
C ALA A 524 -7.36 8.90 -10.19
N GLY A 525 -8.07 8.66 -11.30
CA GLY A 525 -7.74 9.22 -12.61
C GLY A 525 -7.79 10.74 -12.64
N LEU A 526 -8.77 11.36 -11.98
CA LEU A 526 -8.79 12.80 -11.76
C LEU A 526 -7.52 13.28 -11.03
N GLY A 527 -7.16 12.60 -9.94
CA GLY A 527 -5.94 12.92 -9.19
C GLY A 527 -4.68 12.79 -10.02
N GLY A 528 -4.59 11.76 -10.88
CA GLY A 528 -3.47 11.56 -11.79
C GLY A 528 -3.38 12.64 -12.87
N ALA A 529 -4.48 13.03 -13.48
CA ALA A 529 -4.52 14.14 -14.44
C ALA A 529 -4.04 15.45 -13.81
N LEU A 530 -4.51 15.78 -12.59
CA LEU A 530 -4.05 16.94 -11.83
C LEU A 530 -2.56 16.86 -11.48
N TYR A 531 -2.07 15.68 -11.09
CA TYR A 531 -0.66 15.46 -10.79
C TYR A 531 0.21 15.68 -12.04
N GLY A 532 -0.23 15.14 -13.19
CA GLY A 532 0.44 15.35 -14.47
C GLY A 532 0.53 16.81 -14.86
N MET A 533 -0.57 17.56 -14.73
CA MET A 533 -0.58 19.01 -14.97
C MET A 533 0.45 19.76 -14.12
N GLN A 534 0.64 19.36 -12.87
CA GLN A 534 1.59 20.01 -11.96
C GLN A 534 3.03 19.65 -12.28
N GLN A 535 3.30 18.39 -12.67
CA GLN A 535 4.65 17.94 -13.02
C GLN A 535 5.09 18.39 -14.42
N ARG A 536 4.14 18.78 -15.29
CA ARG A 536 4.33 19.16 -16.70
C ARG A 536 4.89 18.06 -17.60
N SER A 537 5.64 17.12 -17.07
CA SER A 537 6.11 15.92 -17.74
C SER A 537 5.96 14.74 -16.79
N ILE A 538 5.43 13.62 -17.27
CA ILE A 538 5.20 12.42 -16.49
C ILE A 538 5.87 11.22 -17.13
N THR A 539 6.33 10.30 -16.28
CA THR A 539 6.91 9.02 -16.68
C THR A 539 6.14 7.86 -16.08
N ALA A 540 6.24 6.68 -16.69
CA ALA A 540 5.58 5.46 -16.20
C ALA A 540 5.97 5.12 -14.75
N ASP A 541 7.24 5.31 -14.40
CA ASP A 541 7.79 4.97 -13.07
C ASP A 541 7.12 5.73 -11.91
N GLN A 542 6.53 6.89 -12.18
CA GLN A 542 5.82 7.67 -11.16
C GLN A 542 4.49 7.01 -10.70
N PHE A 543 3.94 6.09 -11.53
CA PHE A 543 2.64 5.46 -11.30
C PHE A 543 2.73 3.95 -11.02
N ASN A 544 3.92 3.45 -10.69
CA ASN A 544 4.13 2.05 -10.41
C ASN A 544 3.56 1.61 -9.03
N LEU A 545 3.47 0.31 -8.81
CA LEU A 545 2.95 -0.26 -7.57
C LEU A 545 3.71 0.25 -6.33
N VAL A 546 5.05 0.29 -6.39
CA VAL A 546 5.90 0.65 -5.24
C VAL A 546 5.71 2.11 -4.84
N ALA A 547 5.61 3.02 -5.81
CA ALA A 547 5.30 4.43 -5.58
C ALA A 547 3.91 4.64 -4.97
N GLY A 548 2.97 3.73 -5.22
CA GLY A 548 1.62 3.76 -4.65
C GLY A 548 1.53 3.35 -3.18
N LEU A 549 2.46 2.54 -2.67
CA LEU A 549 2.40 2.01 -1.31
C LEU A 549 2.45 3.11 -0.23
N PRO A 550 3.35 4.10 -0.27
CA PRO A 550 3.38 5.17 0.72
C PRO A 550 2.08 6.00 0.76
N ILE A 551 1.50 6.32 -0.40
CA ILE A 551 0.23 7.08 -0.50
C ILE A 551 -0.91 6.25 0.12
N PHE A 552 -0.98 4.96 -0.19
CA PHE A 552 -1.95 4.04 0.42
C PHE A 552 -1.79 4.00 1.94
N LEU A 553 -0.57 3.87 2.45
CA LEU A 553 -0.30 3.81 3.89
C LEU A 553 -0.72 5.08 4.60
N VAL A 554 -0.37 6.25 4.07
CA VAL A 554 -0.76 7.53 4.67
C VAL A 554 -2.29 7.70 4.63
N ALA A 555 -2.96 7.27 3.55
CA ALA A 555 -4.42 7.26 3.48
C ALA A 555 -5.04 6.34 4.54
N VAL A 556 -4.48 5.15 4.78
CA VAL A 556 -4.97 4.24 5.83
C VAL A 556 -4.74 4.82 7.23
N VAL A 557 -3.57 5.40 7.48
CA VAL A 557 -3.21 6.08 8.74
C VAL A 557 -4.13 7.26 9.02
N GLY A 558 -4.49 8.03 8.00
CA GLY A 558 -5.47 9.10 8.09
C GLY A 558 -6.87 8.63 8.48
N GLY A 559 -7.23 7.40 8.08
CA GLY A 559 -8.54 6.81 8.35
C GLY A 559 -9.47 6.82 7.15
N LEU A 560 -9.68 5.65 6.56
CA LEU A 560 -10.43 5.47 5.31
C LEU A 560 -11.94 5.77 5.43
N GLY A 561 -12.47 5.98 6.63
CA GLY A 561 -13.90 6.29 6.85
C GLY A 561 -14.28 7.76 6.68
N THR A 562 -13.32 8.66 6.51
CA THR A 562 -13.56 10.11 6.55
C THR A 562 -13.16 10.81 5.26
N VAL A 563 -13.96 11.78 4.82
CA VAL A 563 -13.69 12.57 3.61
C VAL A 563 -12.46 13.47 3.76
N GLY A 564 -12.16 13.91 4.99
CA GLY A 564 -10.96 14.72 5.30
C GLY A 564 -9.64 13.98 5.08
N ASN A 565 -9.72 12.66 4.87
CA ASN A 565 -8.54 11.83 4.61
C ASN A 565 -7.75 12.25 3.37
N GLY A 566 -8.43 12.71 2.31
CA GLY A 566 -7.76 13.17 1.09
C GLY A 566 -6.79 14.31 1.36
N LEU A 567 -7.27 15.40 1.99
CA LEU A 567 -6.40 16.53 2.35
C LEU A 567 -5.31 16.11 3.35
N PHE A 568 -5.67 15.32 4.37
CA PHE A 568 -4.69 14.84 5.35
C PHE A 568 -3.58 14.03 4.68
N ALA A 569 -3.93 13.09 3.80
CA ALA A 569 -2.93 12.22 3.17
C ALA A 569 -2.02 13.02 2.23
N GLY A 570 -2.56 13.91 1.41
CA GLY A 570 -1.75 14.79 0.57
C GLY A 570 -0.81 15.68 1.39
N THR A 571 -1.34 16.31 2.45
CA THR A 571 -0.55 17.19 3.33
C THR A 571 0.51 16.39 4.10
N ALA A 572 0.16 15.24 4.67
CA ALA A 572 1.08 14.42 5.45
C ALA A 572 2.17 13.77 4.61
N PHE A 573 1.89 13.52 3.32
CA PHE A 573 2.85 12.96 2.39
C PHE A 573 3.86 14.00 1.89
N ILE A 574 3.41 15.21 1.54
CA ILE A 574 4.24 16.25 0.93
C ILE A 574 4.79 17.23 1.98
N GLY A 575 3.93 17.72 2.90
CA GLY A 575 4.27 18.83 3.80
C GLY A 575 5.44 18.54 4.74
N PRO A 576 5.32 17.59 5.69
CA PRO A 576 6.39 17.28 6.64
C PRO A 576 7.67 16.79 5.97
N THR A 577 7.53 16.08 4.84
CA THR A 577 8.65 15.59 4.05
C THR A 577 9.52 16.73 3.57
N ASN A 578 8.93 17.68 2.84
CA ASN A 578 9.69 18.79 2.26
C ASN A 578 10.12 19.81 3.32
N ALA A 579 9.29 20.05 4.34
CA ALA A 579 9.66 20.91 5.45
C ALA A 579 10.88 20.38 6.22
N LEU A 580 10.93 19.07 6.48
CA LEU A 580 12.07 18.45 7.17
C LEU A 580 13.33 18.47 6.31
N ILE A 581 13.21 18.22 4.99
CA ILE A 581 14.34 18.31 4.06
C ILE A 581 14.87 19.75 3.98
N ALA A 582 14.00 20.76 3.98
CA ALA A 582 14.40 22.16 3.92
C ALA A 582 15.21 22.59 5.18
N VAL A 583 14.81 22.09 6.36
CA VAL A 583 15.52 22.41 7.64
C VAL A 583 16.75 21.52 7.83
N ALA A 584 16.69 20.28 7.40
CA ALA A 584 17.73 19.28 7.61
C ALA A 584 17.93 18.43 6.34
N PRO A 585 18.70 18.91 5.33
CA PRO A 585 18.85 18.22 4.04
C PRO A 585 19.36 16.77 4.16
N TRP A 586 20.12 16.46 5.19
CA TRP A 586 20.59 15.09 5.48
C TRP A 586 19.45 14.10 5.79
N SER A 587 18.27 14.63 6.14
CA SER A 587 17.09 13.80 6.48
C SER A 587 16.33 13.28 5.27
N GLN A 588 16.67 13.68 4.04
CA GLN A 588 15.94 13.34 2.81
C GLN A 588 15.62 11.85 2.70
N ASN A 589 16.60 11.00 2.97
CA ASN A 589 16.43 9.56 2.89
C ASN A 589 15.64 8.98 4.09
N LEU A 590 15.71 9.62 5.28
CA LEU A 590 14.97 9.21 6.47
C LEU A 590 13.47 9.49 6.35
N VAL A 591 13.11 10.56 5.68
CA VAL A 591 11.71 10.95 5.48
C VAL A 591 10.93 9.88 4.72
N ALA A 592 11.57 9.19 3.79
CA ALA A 592 10.98 8.07 3.06
C ALA A 592 10.52 6.89 3.97
N LEU A 593 11.04 6.81 5.20
CA LEU A 593 10.61 5.81 6.20
C LEU A 593 9.28 6.17 6.87
N LEU A 594 8.91 7.46 6.92
CA LEU A 594 7.75 7.93 7.69
C LEU A 594 6.42 7.21 7.33
N PRO A 595 6.05 6.99 6.06
CA PRO A 595 4.83 6.27 5.72
C PRO A 595 4.82 4.83 6.25
N GLY A 596 5.95 4.14 6.17
CA GLY A 596 6.11 2.78 6.71
C GLY A 596 5.97 2.74 8.23
N LEU A 597 6.67 3.62 8.94
CA LEU A 597 6.60 3.74 10.41
C LEU A 597 5.19 4.16 10.88
N ALA A 598 4.56 5.10 10.19
CA ALA A 598 3.19 5.52 10.48
C ALA A 598 2.20 4.37 10.29
N GLY A 599 2.37 3.57 9.23
CA GLY A 599 1.57 2.37 8.98
C GLY A 599 1.71 1.34 10.11
N ILE A 600 2.92 1.12 10.64
CA ILE A 600 3.16 0.24 11.80
C ILE A 600 2.46 0.79 13.06
N GLY A 601 2.44 2.11 13.24
CA GLY A 601 1.73 2.77 14.35
C GLY A 601 0.21 2.61 14.34
N LEU A 602 -0.38 2.22 13.21
CA LEU A 602 -1.84 2.07 13.04
C LEU A 602 -2.45 1.02 13.99
N GLY A 603 -1.67 0.00 14.37
CA GLY A 603 -2.10 -1.02 15.33
C GLY A 603 -2.58 -0.45 16.66
N HIS A 604 -2.11 0.74 17.05
CA HIS A 604 -2.49 1.43 18.27
C HIS A 604 -3.68 2.39 18.08
N ASN A 605 -3.98 2.83 16.85
CA ASN A 605 -5.03 3.81 16.55
C ASN A 605 -5.89 3.40 15.34
N PRO A 606 -6.78 2.45 15.51
CA PRO A 606 -7.53 1.88 14.40
C PRO A 606 -8.58 2.83 13.78
N ASP A 607 -8.97 3.93 14.44
CA ASP A 607 -9.94 4.91 13.91
C ASP A 607 -9.31 5.90 12.92
N GLY A 608 -7.98 5.93 12.83
CA GLY A 608 -7.21 6.87 12.03
C GLY A 608 -7.00 8.23 12.71
N ILE A 609 -5.95 8.92 12.23
CA ILE A 609 -5.52 10.21 12.81
C ILE A 609 -6.56 11.30 12.58
N VAL A 610 -7.22 11.34 11.41
CA VAL A 610 -8.22 12.39 11.08
C VAL A 610 -9.42 12.35 12.02
N ALA A 611 -9.90 11.15 12.37
CA ALA A 611 -11.02 11.03 13.31
C ALA A 611 -10.63 11.50 14.73
N ARG A 612 -9.40 11.20 15.16
CA ARG A 612 -8.84 11.68 16.43
C ARG A 612 -8.68 13.20 16.42
N PHE A 613 -8.08 13.73 15.36
CA PHE A 613 -7.87 15.16 15.17
C PHE A 613 -9.22 15.89 15.22
N ARG A 614 -10.22 15.43 14.46
CA ARG A 614 -11.57 16.00 14.49
C ARG A 614 -12.16 16.04 15.89
N ARG A 615 -12.09 14.94 16.66
CA ARG A 615 -12.58 14.89 18.05
C ARG A 615 -11.87 15.90 18.96
N GLN A 616 -10.55 16.02 18.79
CA GLN A 616 -9.75 16.94 19.59
C GLN A 616 -9.97 18.42 19.23
N TRP A 617 -10.39 18.74 18.00
CA TRP A 617 -10.62 20.10 17.52
C TRP A 617 -12.11 20.48 17.47
N GLU A 618 -13.00 19.56 17.81
CA GLU A 618 -14.44 19.78 17.88
C GLU A 618 -14.83 20.90 18.86
N PRO A 619 -14.19 21.05 20.04
CA PRO A 619 -14.45 22.17 20.95
C PRO A 619 -14.24 23.54 20.31
N LEU A 620 -13.15 23.70 19.55
CA LEU A 620 -12.87 24.94 18.82
C LEU A 620 -13.95 25.27 17.79
N GLY A 621 -14.41 24.26 17.04
CA GLY A 621 -15.45 24.44 16.02
C GLY A 621 -16.84 24.74 16.58
N ARG A 622 -17.10 24.44 17.86
CA ARG A 622 -18.36 24.72 18.54
C ARG A 622 -18.33 26.05 19.32
N ASP A 623 -17.15 26.59 19.58
CA ASP A 623 -17.00 27.83 20.34
C ASP A 623 -17.31 29.05 19.46
N ARG A 624 -18.31 29.84 19.84
CA ARG A 624 -18.76 31.01 19.09
C ARG A 624 -17.74 32.16 19.05
N ILE A 625 -16.75 32.15 19.92
CA ILE A 625 -15.70 33.17 20.01
C ILE A 625 -14.38 32.65 19.46
N ALA A 626 -13.97 31.44 19.83
CA ALA A 626 -12.65 30.91 19.50
C ALA A 626 -12.48 30.70 17.99
N LEU A 627 -13.51 30.20 17.29
CA LEU A 627 -13.42 29.98 15.83
C LEU A 627 -13.32 31.31 15.04
N PRO A 628 -14.17 32.33 15.27
CA PRO A 628 -13.99 33.64 14.61
C PRO A 628 -12.65 34.30 14.99
N ALA A 629 -12.21 34.22 16.25
CA ALA A 629 -10.91 34.74 16.66
C ALA A 629 -9.75 34.07 15.89
N LEU A 630 -9.80 32.75 15.75
CA LEU A 630 -8.80 32.04 14.93
C LEU A 630 -8.80 32.52 13.49
N LEU A 631 -9.97 32.64 12.87
CA LEU A 631 -10.08 33.13 11.50
C LEU A 631 -9.52 34.56 11.36
N CYS A 632 -9.82 35.46 12.30
CA CYS A 632 -9.27 36.81 12.31
C CYS A 632 -7.74 36.82 12.44
N VAL A 633 -7.18 36.01 13.36
CA VAL A 633 -5.72 35.91 13.53
C VAL A 633 -5.06 35.34 12.27
N LEU A 634 -5.61 34.27 11.69
CA LEU A 634 -5.07 33.67 10.46
C LEU A 634 -5.14 34.66 9.27
N THR A 635 -6.22 35.42 9.15
CA THR A 635 -6.36 36.45 8.11
C THR A 635 -5.34 37.58 8.31
N LEU A 636 -5.13 38.02 9.56
CA LEU A 636 -4.13 39.03 9.88
C LEU A 636 -2.71 38.54 9.55
N LEU A 637 -2.36 37.33 9.99
CA LEU A 637 -1.06 36.73 9.66
C LEU A 637 -0.85 36.58 8.15
N TRP A 638 -1.91 36.23 7.42
CA TRP A 638 -1.87 36.13 5.96
C TRP A 638 -1.61 37.50 5.32
N ILE A 639 -2.30 38.57 5.77
CA ILE A 639 -2.07 39.94 5.29
C ILE A 639 -0.63 40.38 5.60
N LEU A 640 -0.11 40.14 6.80
CA LEU A 640 1.27 40.43 7.18
C LEU A 640 2.29 39.69 6.31
N ARG A 641 1.97 38.46 5.91
CA ARG A 641 2.82 37.72 4.97
C ARG A 641 2.77 38.28 3.56
N LEU A 642 1.58 38.67 3.06
CA LEU A 642 1.43 39.30 1.75
C LEU A 642 2.13 40.67 1.67
N SER A 643 2.30 41.33 2.82
CA SER A 643 3.04 42.60 2.94
C SER A 643 4.55 42.40 3.13
N ASP A 644 5.05 41.16 3.04
CA ASP A 644 6.45 40.76 3.29
C ASP A 644 7.03 41.17 4.68
N LEU A 645 6.13 41.43 5.66
CA LEU A 645 6.53 41.75 7.03
C LEU A 645 6.97 40.51 7.82
N ILE A 646 6.52 39.33 7.41
CA ILE A 646 6.91 38.05 8.02
C ILE A 646 7.28 37.06 6.92
N ASP A 647 8.23 36.14 7.22
CA ASP A 647 8.61 35.05 6.31
C ASP A 647 7.68 33.84 6.39
N ASN A 648 7.81 32.89 5.47
CA ASN A 648 6.96 31.69 5.40
C ASN A 648 7.01 30.83 6.67
N TRP A 649 8.18 30.71 7.30
CA TRP A 649 8.36 29.92 8.52
C TRP A 649 7.69 30.58 9.73
N THR A 650 7.83 31.90 9.86
CA THR A 650 7.17 32.69 10.92
C THR A 650 5.65 32.65 10.73
N PHE A 651 5.15 32.78 9.48
CA PHE A 651 3.73 32.64 9.16
C PHE A 651 3.20 31.27 9.62
N LEU A 652 3.89 30.18 9.25
CA LEU A 652 3.50 28.82 9.62
C LEU A 652 3.53 28.62 11.14
N ALA A 653 4.62 29.03 11.80
CA ALA A 653 4.78 28.88 13.26
C ALA A 653 3.72 29.65 14.04
N CYS A 654 3.47 30.92 13.69
CA CYS A 654 2.46 31.75 14.33
C CYS A 654 1.04 31.22 14.08
N SER A 655 0.74 30.76 12.88
CA SER A 655 -0.56 30.16 12.55
C SER A 655 -0.82 28.89 13.35
N LEU A 656 0.17 28.01 13.48
CA LEU A 656 0.06 26.80 14.29
C LEU A 656 -0.06 27.12 15.78
N ALA A 657 0.75 28.06 16.29
CA ALA A 657 0.70 28.50 17.68
C ALA A 657 -0.67 29.10 18.03
N ALA A 658 -1.21 29.97 17.16
CA ALA A 658 -2.54 30.56 17.35
C ALA A 658 -3.63 29.47 17.37
N ALA A 659 -3.59 28.52 16.47
CA ALA A 659 -4.55 27.43 16.42
C ALA A 659 -4.50 26.57 17.69
N ILE A 660 -3.30 26.20 18.16
CA ILE A 660 -3.11 25.42 19.40
C ILE A 660 -3.58 26.23 20.64
N ALA A 661 -3.19 27.48 20.74
CA ALA A 661 -3.56 28.33 21.87
C ALA A 661 -5.09 28.50 21.99
N LEU A 662 -5.77 28.83 20.87
CA LEU A 662 -7.22 28.98 20.86
C LEU A 662 -7.96 27.66 21.10
N ARG A 663 -7.39 26.53 20.65
CA ARG A 663 -7.92 25.21 20.99
C ARG A 663 -7.84 24.95 22.49
N ILE A 664 -6.68 25.19 23.13
CA ILE A 664 -6.50 25.00 24.58
C ILE A 664 -7.49 25.89 25.32
N TRP A 665 -7.60 27.15 24.91
CA TRP A 665 -8.52 28.11 25.52
C TRP A 665 -9.99 27.66 25.35
N SER A 666 -10.42 27.21 24.18
CA SER A 666 -11.78 26.72 23.95
C SER A 666 -12.10 25.47 24.77
N THR A 667 -11.12 24.57 24.94
CA THR A 667 -11.29 23.37 25.77
C THR A 667 -11.42 23.70 27.24
N ALA A 668 -10.65 24.67 27.72
CA ALA A 668 -10.73 25.13 29.12
C ALA A 668 -12.07 25.83 29.47
N ARG A 669 -12.71 26.47 28.47
CA ARG A 669 -14.01 27.15 28.66
C ARG A 669 -15.21 26.21 28.59
N GLN A 670 -15.09 25.12 27.84
CA GLN A 670 -16.15 24.11 27.77
C GLN A 670 -16.03 23.28 29.05
N THR A 671 -16.82 23.59 30.07
CA THR A 671 -17.12 22.65 31.15
C THR A 671 -17.50 21.33 30.48
N ALA A 672 -16.88 20.23 30.89
CA ALA A 672 -17.25 18.92 30.41
C ALA A 672 -18.78 18.81 30.47
N PRO A 673 -19.47 18.40 29.38
CA PRO A 673 -20.89 18.12 29.46
C PRO A 673 -21.04 17.15 30.63
N ALA A 674 -21.88 17.51 31.63
CA ALA A 674 -22.21 16.59 32.68
C ALA A 674 -22.56 15.27 32.02
N GLU A 675 -21.82 14.20 32.32
CA GLU A 675 -22.19 12.85 31.83
C GLU A 675 -23.69 12.74 32.16
N PRO A 676 -24.55 12.43 31.20
CA PRO A 676 -25.97 12.28 31.50
C PRO A 676 -26.03 11.30 32.67
N GLU A 677 -26.66 11.73 33.78
CA GLU A 677 -26.82 10.88 34.95
C GLU A 677 -27.49 9.59 34.50
N ILE A 678 -26.66 8.57 34.29
CA ILE A 678 -27.15 7.25 33.95
C ILE A 678 -27.78 6.72 35.22
N PRO A 679 -29.10 6.44 35.26
CA PRO A 679 -29.76 5.87 36.41
C PRO A 679 -28.96 4.69 36.96
N VAL A 680 -28.90 4.57 38.29
CA VAL A 680 -28.11 3.52 38.97
C VAL A 680 -28.44 2.11 38.44
N GLU A 681 -29.69 1.89 38.05
CA GLU A 681 -30.21 0.64 37.45
C GLU A 681 -29.52 0.26 36.13
N TRP A 682 -28.88 1.22 35.45
CA TRP A 682 -28.18 1.01 34.17
C TRP A 682 -26.67 0.95 34.34
N TRP A 683 -26.16 1.00 35.56
CA TRP A 683 -24.75 0.84 35.85
C TRP A 683 -24.34 -0.60 35.61
N GLY A 684 -23.19 -0.82 35.01
CA GLY A 684 -22.76 -2.13 34.52
C GLY A 684 -23.31 -2.52 33.12
N LEU A 685 -24.47 -1.98 32.70
CA LEU A 685 -25.07 -2.22 31.38
C LEU A 685 -24.67 -1.14 30.37
N ARG A 686 -24.78 0.14 30.73
CA ARG A 686 -24.44 1.25 29.82
C ARG A 686 -23.17 1.99 30.19
N ARG A 687 -22.70 1.84 31.40
CA ARG A 687 -21.46 2.38 31.93
C ARG A 687 -20.73 1.28 32.71
N SER A 688 -19.44 1.15 32.56
CA SER A 688 -18.62 0.23 33.36
C SER A 688 -18.64 0.65 34.84
N TRP A 689 -18.61 -0.34 35.73
CA TRP A 689 -18.49 -0.12 37.16
C TRP A 689 -17.19 0.65 37.50
N ARG A 690 -17.30 1.65 38.38
CA ARG A 690 -16.18 2.40 38.94
C ARG A 690 -16.01 2.07 40.43
N PRO A 691 -14.81 2.20 41.00
CA PRO A 691 -14.61 1.97 42.44
C PRO A 691 -15.51 2.82 43.36
N GLU A 692 -15.82 4.05 42.92
CA GLU A 692 -16.66 5.01 43.62
C GLU A 692 -18.15 4.58 43.67
N ASP A 693 -18.58 3.75 42.75
CA ASP A 693 -19.98 3.26 42.71
C ASP A 693 -20.30 2.36 43.90
N ARG A 694 -19.29 1.76 44.55
CA ARG A 694 -19.45 0.97 45.78
C ARG A 694 -20.07 1.78 46.92
N GLU A 695 -19.67 3.01 47.07
CA GLU A 695 -20.21 3.87 48.13
C GLU A 695 -21.68 4.24 47.91
N VAL A 696 -22.06 4.47 46.66
CA VAL A 696 -23.47 4.80 46.31
C VAL A 696 -24.37 3.58 46.51
N LEU A 697 -23.91 2.38 46.12
CA LEU A 697 -24.64 1.13 46.34
C LEU A 697 -24.75 0.80 47.84
N ALA A 698 -23.66 1.00 48.59
CA ALA A 698 -23.68 0.78 50.05
C ALA A 698 -24.64 1.74 50.79
N ARG A 699 -24.77 2.97 50.32
CA ARG A 699 -25.76 3.95 50.86
C ARG A 699 -27.19 3.58 50.46
N GLY A 700 -27.42 3.09 49.26
CA GLY A 700 -28.73 2.59 48.78
C GLY A 700 -29.19 1.38 49.57
N LEU A 701 -28.30 0.39 49.78
CA LEU A 701 -28.59 -0.81 50.57
C LEU A 701 -28.74 -0.57 52.09
N ALA A 702 -28.24 0.56 52.62
CA ALA A 702 -28.42 0.94 54.00
C ALA A 702 -29.69 1.77 54.24
N ALA A 703 -30.38 2.18 53.19
CA ALA A 703 -31.60 2.98 53.25
C ALA A 703 -32.88 2.14 53.09
N ASP A 704 -32.78 0.88 52.67
CA ASP A 704 -33.81 -0.14 52.71
C ASP A 704 -33.63 -1.01 53.99
#